data_95acfc8c513f1536f752e0aae62f7b6d
#
_entry.id   95acfc8c513f1536f752e0aae62f7b6d
#
_cell.length_a   1.000
_cell.length_b   1.000
_cell.length_c   1.000
_cell.angle_alpha   90.00
_cell.angle_beta   90.00
_cell.angle_gamma   90.00
#
_symmetry.space_group_name_H-M   'P 1'
#
loop_
_entity.id
_entity.type
_entity.pdbx_description
1 polymer ?
#
loop_
_entity_poly.entity_id
_entity_poly.type
_entity_poly.pdbx_seq_one_letter_code
_entity_poly.pdbx_strand_id
1 'polypeptide(L)'
;MPEPVPVPATSSLSRYEARTAAAVFERLFPADEHGPGAADIGVLTYLDRALAGAYRDQADTYRLGLAAIDRAARERTGRAFADAGSDAQDALLADLERGRLPGCEVPDQRAFFATLRAHLQEGLFADPVHGGNRDKAGWRFLGHPGFWPSNTAEENLASEPVTKGGVIQSLEDVADLLQGADGPREPAELAGYDPQRGTAPPAGDADVVLVGVGAMGAMVAPVLAGAGLRVVGLEAGPWRTTRDFLPDELRSAYYCRGDMGAKFLAETPRWRRHPGEPTRPASFTLGRMMNGVGGSVIHWGGALRRCHPHHFRYRSWVAERFGERVLPEGSALVDWPVSYEDLEPYYTRVERLVGVAGDGAANPFVPRSAPLPMPPLRPTVTSERFRKATESMGLHPYPTPVAVNSQPYHGFPATGYCAWSGGFGPFDRDRWYPGMTSVPEALATGRFDLRTGCRVVRVLVGGDGRAAGVEYVDAAGELRTQRARTVILCGYTFENVRLLLLSGGLGDSTGQVGRNFMTKAWADVYGWFPDVVFNAHTGPAAQMWGLDDFVADSFDAPGHGFVGGATPNVENQRLPIQISREPPPPGVRSWGRPYRDHLRRWQHLCAIRLQPDTLSYAANFLDLDPRHRDRSGLGLPVVRITYDIQDNERRLDQWMEAKAGEILRAMGATEVWRGLRLGGVCSSHDLGGCRMGEDPATSVVDPGLQVHDTPGLYVFGGAVFPTCHGVNPTLTMWALCIRAAEQLVERLRGG
;
A
#
# COMPACT_ATOMS: atom_id res chain seq x y z
N MET A 1 43.98 -19.97 4.18
CA MET A 1 42.59 -20.18 4.59
C MET A 1 42.02 -18.79 4.85
N PRO A 2 40.84 -18.44 4.39
CA PRO A 2 40.23 -17.18 4.78
C PRO A 2 40.10 -17.16 6.30
N GLU A 3 40.34 -16.01 6.92
CA GLU A 3 40.14 -15.82 8.35
C GLU A 3 38.68 -16.15 8.72
N PRO A 4 38.44 -16.81 9.85
CA PRO A 4 37.09 -17.15 10.27
C PRO A 4 36.30 -15.86 10.55
N VAL A 5 35.09 -15.75 9.97
CA VAL A 5 34.19 -14.62 10.20
C VAL A 5 33.93 -14.51 11.71
N PRO A 6 34.19 -13.33 12.34
CA PRO A 6 33.95 -13.14 13.75
C PRO A 6 32.45 -13.28 14.08
N VAL A 7 32.12 -14.11 15.07
CA VAL A 7 30.77 -14.36 15.51
C VAL A 7 30.53 -13.64 16.85
N PRO A 8 29.69 -12.58 16.89
CA PRO A 8 29.33 -11.92 18.13
C PRO A 8 28.51 -12.84 19.05
N ALA A 9 28.38 -12.50 20.32
CA ALA A 9 27.47 -13.18 21.23
C ALA A 9 26.03 -13.05 20.75
N THR A 10 25.28 -14.15 20.69
CA THR A 10 23.91 -14.24 20.24
C THR A 10 22.98 -14.68 21.36
N SER A 11 21.72 -14.23 21.32
CA SER A 11 20.68 -14.58 22.28
C SER A 11 19.67 -15.60 21.74
N SER A 12 19.42 -15.58 20.44
CA SER A 12 18.41 -16.39 19.74
C SER A 12 19.02 -17.56 18.98
N LEU A 13 20.27 -17.41 18.54
CA LEU A 13 21.00 -18.44 17.78
C LEU A 13 22.07 -19.10 18.66
N SER A 14 22.20 -20.42 18.60
CA SER A 14 23.36 -21.11 19.14
C SER A 14 24.63 -20.67 18.42
N ARG A 15 25.78 -20.83 19.06
CA ARG A 15 27.08 -20.51 18.45
C ARG A 15 27.31 -21.19 17.11
N TYR A 16 26.79 -22.41 16.95
CA TYR A 16 26.87 -23.18 15.72
C TYR A 16 26.00 -22.53 14.62
N GLU A 17 24.73 -22.24 14.91
CA GLU A 17 23.80 -21.58 13.97
C GLU A 17 24.31 -20.20 13.57
N ALA A 18 24.79 -19.42 14.53
CA ALA A 18 25.37 -18.10 14.32
C ALA A 18 26.55 -18.13 13.36
N ARG A 19 27.44 -19.14 13.51
CA ARG A 19 28.60 -19.33 12.62
C ARG A 19 28.18 -19.66 11.19
N THR A 20 27.20 -20.55 11.04
CA THR A 20 26.67 -20.89 9.71
C THR A 20 25.96 -19.71 9.06
N ALA A 21 25.13 -18.99 9.82
CA ALA A 21 24.42 -17.80 9.33
C ALA A 21 25.40 -16.69 8.90
N ALA A 22 26.44 -16.43 9.69
CA ALA A 22 27.47 -15.45 9.34
C ALA A 22 28.15 -15.79 8.01
N ALA A 23 28.53 -17.07 7.82
CA ALA A 23 29.13 -17.53 6.57
C ALA A 23 28.16 -17.44 5.39
N VAL A 24 26.87 -17.74 5.58
CA VAL A 24 25.82 -17.58 4.56
C VAL A 24 25.72 -16.12 4.15
N PHE A 25 25.57 -15.22 5.10
CA PHE A 25 25.41 -13.78 4.79
C PHE A 25 26.66 -13.20 4.13
N GLU A 26 27.86 -13.62 4.56
CA GLU A 26 29.10 -13.18 3.91
C GLU A 26 29.19 -13.65 2.44
N ARG A 27 28.64 -14.85 2.10
CA ARG A 27 28.54 -15.26 0.69
C ARG A 27 27.49 -14.48 -0.08
N LEU A 28 26.37 -14.13 0.56
CA LEU A 28 25.31 -13.37 -0.08
C LEU A 28 25.70 -11.90 -0.32
N PHE A 29 26.56 -11.32 0.53
CA PHE A 29 27.11 -9.96 0.41
C PHE A 29 28.56 -9.92 0.89
N PRO A 30 29.52 -10.39 0.07
CA PRO A 30 30.92 -10.50 0.46
C PRO A 30 31.62 -9.15 0.52
N ALA A 31 32.63 -9.00 1.38
CA ALA A 31 33.56 -7.88 1.32
C ALA A 31 34.31 -7.87 -0.02
N ASP A 32 34.67 -6.68 -0.50
CA ASP A 32 35.50 -6.46 -1.68
C ASP A 32 36.32 -5.16 -1.57
N GLU A 33 37.02 -4.80 -2.64
CA GLU A 33 37.84 -3.57 -2.74
C GLU A 33 37.02 -2.29 -2.58
N HIS A 34 35.68 -2.35 -2.66
CA HIS A 34 34.78 -1.19 -2.58
C HIS A 34 34.11 -1.04 -1.22
N GLY A 35 34.31 -2.00 -0.30
CA GLY A 35 33.76 -1.83 1.05
C GLY A 35 33.52 -3.16 1.80
N PRO A 36 32.99 -3.03 3.02
CA PRO A 36 32.81 -4.13 3.96
C PRO A 36 31.76 -5.16 3.48
N GLY A 37 31.89 -6.39 3.96
CA GLY A 37 30.90 -7.45 3.77
C GLY A 37 29.81 -7.46 4.84
N ALA A 38 28.93 -8.45 4.76
CA ALA A 38 27.81 -8.59 5.68
C ALA A 38 28.24 -8.79 7.14
N ALA A 39 29.39 -9.44 7.35
CA ALA A 39 29.96 -9.67 8.69
C ALA A 39 30.39 -8.35 9.33
N ASP A 40 31.12 -7.52 8.59
CA ASP A 40 31.61 -6.23 9.07
C ASP A 40 30.49 -5.24 9.37
N ILE A 41 29.45 -5.26 8.51
CA ILE A 41 28.26 -4.39 8.63
C ILE A 41 27.38 -4.81 9.81
N GLY A 42 27.55 -6.02 10.34
CA GLY A 42 26.84 -6.48 11.54
C GLY A 42 25.49 -7.15 11.27
N VAL A 43 25.29 -7.71 10.08
CA VAL A 43 24.03 -8.37 9.69
C VAL A 43 23.61 -9.49 10.66
N LEU A 44 24.56 -10.24 11.22
CA LEU A 44 24.26 -11.28 12.19
C LEU A 44 23.67 -10.71 13.49
N THR A 45 24.15 -9.57 13.97
CA THR A 45 23.60 -8.91 15.16
C THR A 45 22.15 -8.45 14.92
N TYR A 46 21.88 -7.92 13.73
CA TYR A 46 20.53 -7.61 13.30
C TYR A 46 19.64 -8.87 13.32
N LEU A 47 20.08 -9.95 12.66
CA LEU A 47 19.30 -11.19 12.60
C LEU A 47 18.96 -11.74 13.98
N ASP A 48 19.94 -11.80 14.89
CA ASP A 48 19.75 -12.31 16.25
C ASP A 48 18.69 -11.52 17.01
N ARG A 49 18.74 -10.18 16.94
CA ARG A 49 17.71 -9.29 17.52
C ARG A 49 16.34 -9.48 16.86
N ALA A 50 16.30 -9.62 15.54
CA ALA A 50 15.05 -9.82 14.80
C ALA A 50 14.37 -11.14 15.16
N LEU A 51 15.14 -12.23 15.31
CA LEU A 51 14.65 -13.55 15.73
C LEU A 51 14.26 -13.60 17.21
N ALA A 52 14.85 -12.77 18.06
CA ALA A 52 14.40 -12.58 19.45
C ALA A 52 13.07 -11.80 19.53
N GLY A 53 12.79 -10.95 18.55
CA GLY A 53 11.68 -9.99 18.53
C GLY A 53 10.69 -10.19 17.38
N ALA A 54 10.78 -9.34 16.38
CA ALA A 54 9.79 -9.21 15.31
C ALA A 54 9.61 -10.49 14.45
N TYR A 55 10.65 -11.29 14.31
CA TYR A 55 10.65 -12.52 13.51
C TYR A 55 10.82 -13.80 14.34
N ARG A 56 10.46 -13.78 15.62
CA ARG A 56 10.56 -14.96 16.50
C ARG A 56 9.82 -16.20 15.99
N ASP A 57 8.76 -16.00 15.22
CA ASP A 57 7.99 -17.05 14.56
C ASP A 57 8.78 -17.75 13.43
N GLN A 58 9.89 -17.18 12.98
CA GLN A 58 10.78 -17.75 11.95
C GLN A 58 12.01 -18.45 12.54
N ALA A 59 12.21 -18.40 13.84
CA ALA A 59 13.41 -18.95 14.48
C ALA A 59 13.60 -20.45 14.18
N ASP A 60 12.54 -21.25 14.22
CA ASP A 60 12.61 -22.69 13.91
C ASP A 60 12.91 -22.94 12.44
N THR A 61 12.38 -22.12 11.51
CA THR A 61 12.71 -22.20 10.08
C THR A 61 14.19 -21.93 9.86
N TYR A 62 14.76 -20.94 10.57
CA TYR A 62 16.20 -20.66 10.53
C TYR A 62 17.02 -21.82 11.05
N ARG A 63 16.68 -22.42 12.20
CA ARG A 63 17.38 -23.59 12.76
C ARG A 63 17.42 -24.76 11.77
N LEU A 64 16.26 -25.13 11.22
CA LEU A 64 16.13 -26.19 10.23
C LEU A 64 16.94 -25.90 8.96
N GLY A 65 16.82 -24.67 8.43
CA GLY A 65 17.49 -24.28 7.20
C GLY A 65 19.01 -24.21 7.34
N LEU A 66 19.53 -23.61 8.42
CA LEU A 66 20.96 -23.53 8.67
C LEU A 66 21.57 -24.93 8.91
N ALA A 67 20.86 -25.79 9.64
CA ALA A 67 21.30 -27.21 9.83
C ALA A 67 21.34 -27.98 8.50
N ALA A 68 20.35 -27.73 7.61
CA ALA A 68 20.34 -28.37 6.29
C ALA A 68 21.49 -27.90 5.40
N ILE A 69 21.78 -26.58 5.39
CA ILE A 69 22.90 -26.00 4.64
C ILE A 69 24.24 -26.61 5.12
N ASP A 70 24.44 -26.69 6.43
CA ASP A 70 25.69 -27.25 6.99
C ASP A 70 25.83 -28.76 6.74
N ARG A 71 24.74 -29.54 6.88
CA ARG A 71 24.69 -30.95 6.55
C ARG A 71 25.07 -31.19 5.08
N ALA A 72 24.46 -30.49 4.15
CA ALA A 72 24.75 -30.58 2.73
C ALA A 72 26.21 -30.21 2.41
N ALA A 73 26.80 -29.24 3.14
CA ALA A 73 28.20 -28.90 3.02
C ALA A 73 29.12 -30.03 3.48
N ARG A 74 28.84 -30.68 4.64
CA ARG A 74 29.59 -31.83 5.14
C ARG A 74 29.51 -33.02 4.20
N GLU A 75 28.35 -33.30 3.64
CA GLU A 75 28.18 -34.40 2.67
C GLU A 75 28.97 -34.13 1.37
N ARG A 76 28.98 -32.91 0.88
CA ARG A 76 29.65 -32.54 -0.38
C ARG A 76 31.16 -32.36 -0.25
N THR A 77 31.64 -31.84 0.89
CA THR A 77 33.01 -31.35 1.05
C THR A 77 33.77 -31.98 2.22
N GLY A 78 33.10 -32.74 3.09
CA GLY A 78 33.66 -33.24 4.35
C GLY A 78 33.82 -32.13 5.43
N ARG A 79 33.39 -30.91 5.19
CA ARG A 79 33.59 -29.77 6.08
C ARG A 79 32.25 -29.07 6.40
N ALA A 80 32.19 -28.37 7.54
CA ALA A 80 31.08 -27.49 7.84
C ALA A 80 30.95 -26.39 6.77
N PHE A 81 29.75 -25.86 6.56
CA PHE A 81 29.53 -24.80 5.57
C PHE A 81 30.47 -23.62 5.75
N ALA A 82 30.67 -23.16 6.98
CA ALA A 82 31.56 -22.03 7.30
C ALA A 82 33.05 -22.31 7.01
N ASP A 83 33.44 -23.59 6.87
CA ASP A 83 34.83 -24.02 6.60
C ASP A 83 35.01 -24.53 5.16
N ALA A 84 33.93 -24.59 4.37
CA ALA A 84 33.96 -24.99 2.98
C ALA A 84 34.53 -23.85 2.11
N GLY A 85 35.10 -24.20 0.96
CA GLY A 85 35.58 -23.23 -0.01
C GLY A 85 34.40 -22.41 -0.63
N SER A 86 34.70 -21.19 -1.05
CA SER A 86 33.71 -20.25 -1.60
C SER A 86 32.84 -20.83 -2.72
N ASP A 87 33.46 -21.58 -3.65
CA ASP A 87 32.74 -22.17 -4.78
C ASP A 87 31.71 -23.23 -4.34
N ALA A 88 32.08 -24.03 -3.33
CA ALA A 88 31.17 -25.00 -2.75
C ALA A 88 30.02 -24.33 -1.96
N GLN A 89 30.34 -23.29 -1.23
CA GLN A 89 29.34 -22.46 -0.54
C GLN A 89 28.34 -21.85 -1.53
N ASP A 90 28.84 -21.21 -2.60
CA ASP A 90 28.00 -20.59 -3.63
C ASP A 90 27.12 -21.61 -4.37
N ALA A 91 27.67 -22.82 -4.66
CA ALA A 91 26.89 -23.88 -5.29
C ALA A 91 25.75 -24.39 -4.39
N LEU A 92 25.98 -24.53 -3.07
CA LEU A 92 24.95 -24.93 -2.11
C LEU A 92 23.85 -23.86 -1.96
N LEU A 93 24.22 -22.58 -1.92
CA LEU A 93 23.27 -21.47 -1.87
C LEU A 93 22.43 -21.37 -3.16
N ALA A 94 23.07 -21.63 -4.32
CA ALA A 94 22.36 -21.69 -5.60
C ALA A 94 21.40 -22.89 -5.68
N ASP A 95 21.75 -24.03 -5.07
CA ASP A 95 20.83 -25.18 -4.96
C ASP A 95 19.65 -24.86 -4.06
N LEU A 96 19.86 -24.18 -2.93
CA LEU A 96 18.80 -23.71 -2.04
C LEU A 96 17.87 -22.69 -2.74
N GLU A 97 18.44 -21.72 -3.47
CA GLU A 97 17.68 -20.74 -4.26
C GLU A 97 16.75 -21.40 -5.28
N ARG A 98 17.21 -22.50 -5.89
CA ARG A 98 16.43 -23.27 -6.85
C ARG A 98 15.47 -24.28 -6.21
N GLY A 99 15.49 -24.42 -4.88
CA GLY A 99 14.69 -25.41 -4.15
C GLY A 99 15.17 -26.85 -4.35
N ARG A 100 16.47 -27.06 -4.47
CA ARG A 100 17.09 -28.36 -4.79
C ARG A 100 18.21 -28.78 -3.81
N LEU A 101 18.31 -28.09 -2.65
CA LEU A 101 19.27 -28.46 -1.62
C LEU A 101 18.89 -29.83 -1.02
N PRO A 102 19.76 -30.85 -1.12
CA PRO A 102 19.45 -32.18 -0.60
C PRO A 102 19.22 -32.19 0.91
N GLY A 103 18.31 -33.05 1.38
CA GLY A 103 18.04 -33.20 2.81
C GLY A 103 17.52 -31.97 3.53
N CYS A 104 17.05 -30.93 2.81
CA CYS A 104 16.53 -29.75 3.42
C CYS A 104 15.04 -29.92 3.79
N GLU A 105 14.76 -29.93 5.10
CA GLU A 105 13.43 -30.17 5.68
C GLU A 105 12.58 -28.90 5.80
N VAL A 106 13.10 -27.74 5.35
CA VAL A 106 12.31 -26.52 5.31
C VAL A 106 11.16 -26.70 4.31
N PRO A 107 9.90 -26.37 4.69
CA PRO A 107 8.74 -26.64 3.85
C PRO A 107 8.79 -26.03 2.44
N ASP A 108 9.45 -24.87 2.31
CA ASP A 108 9.70 -24.21 1.02
C ASP A 108 11.11 -23.60 1.03
N GLN A 109 12.03 -24.28 0.36
CA GLN A 109 13.43 -23.87 0.26
C GLN A 109 13.62 -22.53 -0.46
N ARG A 110 12.82 -22.27 -1.51
CA ARG A 110 12.89 -21.00 -2.25
C ARG A 110 12.42 -19.84 -1.39
N ALA A 111 11.33 -20.04 -0.64
CA ALA A 111 10.84 -19.04 0.31
C ALA A 111 11.87 -18.79 1.42
N PHE A 112 12.53 -19.82 1.93
CA PHE A 112 13.59 -19.67 2.93
C PHE A 112 14.80 -18.89 2.37
N PHE A 113 15.25 -19.18 1.15
CA PHE A 113 16.31 -18.40 0.51
C PHE A 113 15.91 -16.93 0.31
N ALA A 114 14.68 -16.67 -0.11
CA ALA A 114 14.14 -15.31 -0.22
C ALA A 114 14.11 -14.59 1.14
N THR A 115 13.79 -15.31 2.23
CA THR A 115 13.85 -14.81 3.60
C THR A 115 15.26 -14.47 4.05
N LEU A 116 16.23 -15.35 3.79
CA LEU A 116 17.65 -15.08 4.07
C LEU A 116 18.11 -13.79 3.38
N ARG A 117 17.75 -13.64 2.11
CA ARG A 117 18.09 -12.43 1.33
C ARG A 117 17.37 -11.18 1.85
N ALA A 118 16.10 -11.28 2.22
CA ALA A 118 15.36 -10.16 2.78
C ALA A 118 15.97 -9.67 4.10
N HIS A 119 16.28 -10.59 5.01
CA HIS A 119 16.89 -10.23 6.29
C HIS A 119 18.35 -9.78 6.16
N LEU A 120 19.09 -10.27 5.15
CA LEU A 120 20.38 -9.69 4.78
C LEU A 120 20.22 -8.21 4.41
N GLN A 121 19.30 -7.89 3.51
CA GLN A 121 19.06 -6.51 3.03
C GLN A 121 18.65 -5.58 4.16
N GLU A 122 17.80 -6.05 5.06
CA GLU A 122 17.42 -5.33 6.27
C GLU A 122 18.62 -5.08 7.19
N GLY A 123 19.43 -6.10 7.47
CA GLY A 123 20.62 -5.97 8.31
C GLY A 123 21.72 -5.08 7.70
N LEU A 124 21.81 -5.02 6.37
CA LEU A 124 22.75 -4.16 5.65
C LEU A 124 22.34 -2.68 5.68
N PHE A 125 21.02 -2.39 5.53
CA PHE A 125 20.56 -1.07 5.12
C PHE A 125 19.49 -0.44 6.02
N ALA A 126 19.00 -1.14 7.05
CA ALA A 126 18.15 -0.53 8.07
C ALA A 126 18.92 0.53 8.88
N ASP A 127 18.18 1.34 9.64
CA ASP A 127 18.80 2.22 10.61
C ASP A 127 19.66 1.42 11.62
N PRO A 128 20.85 1.90 11.98
CA PRO A 128 21.75 1.23 12.94
C PRO A 128 21.11 0.86 14.28
N VAL A 129 20.08 1.56 14.71
CA VAL A 129 19.35 1.27 15.96
C VAL A 129 18.84 -0.19 16.02
N HIS A 130 18.63 -0.83 14.87
CA HIS A 130 18.20 -2.23 14.76
C HIS A 130 19.34 -3.25 14.91
N GLY A 131 20.59 -2.81 15.04
CA GLY A 131 21.77 -3.64 15.32
C GLY A 131 22.57 -4.11 14.11
N GLY A 132 22.07 -3.88 12.90
CA GLY A 132 22.82 -3.99 11.65
C GLY A 132 23.39 -2.63 11.22
N ASN A 133 23.84 -2.53 9.96
CA ASN A 133 24.36 -1.28 9.38
C ASN A 133 25.33 -0.54 10.31
N ARG A 134 26.22 -1.31 10.95
CA ARG A 134 27.17 -0.80 11.95
C ARG A 134 27.94 0.38 11.40
N ASP A 135 28.07 1.44 12.19
CA ASP A 135 28.73 2.69 11.82
C ASP A 135 28.18 3.29 10.50
N LYS A 136 26.92 2.98 10.16
CA LYS A 136 26.26 3.41 8.91
C LYS A 136 27.02 2.91 7.65
N ALA A 137 27.71 1.78 7.76
CA ALA A 137 28.60 1.26 6.71
C ALA A 137 27.82 0.86 5.45
N GLY A 138 26.61 0.31 5.60
CA GLY A 138 25.72 0.00 4.47
C GLY A 138 25.25 1.26 3.74
N TRP A 139 24.88 2.32 4.47
CA TRP A 139 24.49 3.59 3.87
C TRP A 139 25.69 4.28 3.21
N ARG A 140 26.85 4.20 3.82
CA ARG A 140 28.11 4.69 3.22
C ARG A 140 28.45 3.95 1.91
N PHE A 141 28.25 2.63 1.89
CA PHE A 141 28.45 1.82 0.69
C PHE A 141 27.51 2.26 -0.46
N LEU A 142 26.25 2.58 -0.15
CA LEU A 142 25.29 3.12 -1.12
C LEU A 142 25.58 4.59 -1.49
N GLY A 143 26.33 5.34 -0.69
CA GLY A 143 26.39 6.80 -0.80
C GLY A 143 25.08 7.48 -0.42
N HIS A 144 24.26 6.83 0.44
CA HIS A 144 22.98 7.36 0.90
C HIS A 144 23.17 8.17 2.19
N PRO A 145 22.66 9.42 2.28
CA PRO A 145 22.93 10.30 3.43
C PRO A 145 22.09 9.96 4.69
N GLY A 146 21.27 8.91 4.66
CA GLY A 146 20.38 8.57 5.77
C GLY A 146 19.13 9.46 5.80
N PHE A 147 18.66 9.76 7.01
CA PHE A 147 17.46 10.59 7.23
C PHE A 147 17.80 12.08 7.17
N TRP A 148 17.06 12.82 6.33
CA TRP A 148 17.11 14.29 6.28
C TRP A 148 15.69 14.84 6.23
N PRO A 149 15.30 15.75 7.14
CA PRO A 149 13.95 16.26 7.24
C PRO A 149 13.57 17.18 6.06
N SER A 150 14.55 17.73 5.35
CA SER A 150 14.30 18.61 4.23
C SER A 150 15.35 18.52 3.12
N ASN A 151 14.92 18.87 1.91
CA ASN A 151 15.76 19.03 0.73
C ASN A 151 15.40 20.33 0.00
N THR A 152 16.41 20.99 -0.59
CA THR A 152 16.23 22.24 -1.32
C THR A 152 15.76 22.01 -2.76
N ALA A 153 15.36 23.07 -3.46
CA ALA A 153 15.00 22.98 -4.88
C ALA A 153 16.21 22.61 -5.75
N GLU A 154 17.37 23.12 -5.40
CA GLU A 154 18.64 22.83 -6.06
C GLU A 154 19.01 21.35 -5.89
N GLU A 155 18.83 20.79 -4.70
CA GLU A 155 19.09 19.37 -4.44
C GLU A 155 18.13 18.45 -5.23
N ASN A 156 16.88 18.84 -5.41
CA ASN A 156 15.94 18.07 -6.23
C ASN A 156 16.34 18.02 -7.72
N LEU A 157 17.07 19.03 -8.21
CA LEU A 157 17.49 19.16 -9.61
C LEU A 157 19.01 19.00 -9.80
N ALA A 158 19.74 18.58 -8.77
CA ALA A 158 21.19 18.42 -8.85
C ALA A 158 21.59 17.33 -9.85
N SER A 159 22.58 17.63 -10.68
CA SER A 159 23.18 16.70 -11.63
C SER A 159 24.29 15.82 -11.03
N GLU A 160 24.74 16.18 -9.83
CA GLU A 160 25.76 15.46 -9.05
C GLU A 160 25.12 14.81 -7.82
N PRO A 161 25.74 13.78 -7.22
CA PRO A 161 25.21 13.15 -6.03
C PRO A 161 25.05 14.13 -4.86
N VAL A 162 23.84 14.22 -4.33
CA VAL A 162 23.53 15.01 -3.12
C VAL A 162 23.98 14.23 -1.88
N THR A 163 25.11 14.59 -1.32
CA THR A 163 25.78 13.87 -0.22
C THR A 163 25.60 14.54 1.15
N LYS A 164 24.89 15.67 1.22
CA LYS A 164 24.70 16.44 2.46
C LYS A 164 26.03 16.78 3.18
N GLY A 165 27.04 17.13 2.41
CA GLY A 165 28.38 17.41 2.93
C GLY A 165 29.11 16.19 3.51
N GLY A 166 28.69 14.98 3.13
CA GLY A 166 29.24 13.71 3.64
C GLY A 166 28.71 13.28 5.01
N VAL A 167 27.75 14.03 5.57
CA VAL A 167 27.11 13.68 6.85
C VAL A 167 26.00 12.66 6.60
N ILE A 168 26.07 11.52 7.29
CA ILE A 168 25.04 10.48 7.26
C ILE A 168 24.30 10.51 8.59
N GLN A 169 22.99 10.74 8.57
CA GLN A 169 22.16 10.82 9.78
C GLN A 169 21.31 9.58 9.96
N SER A 170 21.32 9.01 11.18
CA SER A 170 20.45 7.95 11.65
C SER A 170 19.38 8.51 12.60
N LEU A 171 18.43 7.67 13.01
CA LEU A 171 17.42 8.05 13.99
C LEU A 171 18.01 8.50 15.32
N GLU A 172 19.14 7.91 15.74
CA GLU A 172 19.84 8.29 16.95
C GLU A 172 20.39 9.73 16.86
N ASP A 173 20.94 10.13 15.69
CA ASP A 173 21.50 11.48 15.49
C ASP A 173 20.42 12.57 15.48
N VAL A 174 19.17 12.21 15.21
CA VAL A 174 18.03 13.15 15.09
C VAL A 174 16.97 12.94 16.17
N ALA A 175 17.29 12.18 17.21
CA ALA A 175 16.33 11.84 18.27
C ALA A 175 15.68 13.08 18.90
N ASP A 176 16.47 14.12 19.20
CA ASP A 176 15.98 15.37 19.78
C ASP A 176 15.03 16.12 18.82
N LEU A 177 15.33 16.09 17.52
CA LEU A 177 14.47 16.69 16.49
C LEU A 177 13.10 15.99 16.42
N LEU A 178 13.10 14.65 16.53
CA LEU A 178 11.87 13.84 16.44
C LEU A 178 11.07 13.86 17.74
N GLN A 179 11.71 14.04 18.90
CA GLN A 179 11.08 14.04 20.22
C GLN A 179 10.68 15.44 20.72
N GLY A 180 10.93 16.49 19.94
CA GLY A 180 10.76 17.90 20.31
C GLY A 180 9.63 18.14 21.31
N ALA A 181 9.98 18.48 22.54
CA ALA A 181 9.08 18.58 23.70
C ALA A 181 7.97 19.64 23.54
N ASP A 182 8.14 20.59 22.61
CA ASP A 182 7.25 21.73 22.38
C ASP A 182 6.57 21.69 20.98
N GLY A 183 6.40 20.49 20.40
CA GLY A 183 5.67 20.34 19.15
C GLY A 183 4.22 20.88 19.25
N PRO A 184 3.63 21.36 18.14
CA PRO A 184 2.26 21.83 18.15
C PRO A 184 1.34 20.70 18.64
N ARG A 185 0.25 21.07 19.36
CA ARG A 185 -0.73 20.09 19.87
C ARG A 185 -1.26 19.22 18.74
N GLU A 186 -1.44 17.93 19.04
CA GLU A 186 -2.03 16.99 18.09
C GLU A 186 -3.49 17.30 17.82
N PRO A 187 -4.01 17.08 16.60
CA PRO A 187 -5.42 17.27 16.29
C PRO A 187 -6.35 16.51 17.23
N ALA A 188 -5.98 15.32 17.67
CA ALA A 188 -6.73 14.53 18.64
C ALA A 188 -6.84 15.21 20.02
N GLU A 189 -5.74 15.81 20.49
CA GLU A 189 -5.68 16.56 21.76
C GLU A 189 -6.53 17.83 21.67
N LEU A 190 -6.42 18.57 20.55
CA LEU A 190 -7.20 19.79 20.30
C LEU A 190 -8.70 19.50 20.20
N ALA A 191 -9.08 18.34 19.68
CA ALA A 191 -10.46 17.89 19.55
C ALA A 191 -11.06 17.33 20.87
N GLY A 192 -10.27 17.24 21.94
CA GLY A 192 -10.72 16.67 23.21
C GLY A 192 -11.04 15.17 23.12
N TYR A 193 -10.32 14.45 22.26
CA TYR A 193 -10.50 13.01 22.09
C TYR A 193 -10.13 12.24 23.38
N ASP A 194 -11.03 11.36 23.82
CA ASP A 194 -10.85 10.46 24.96
C ASP A 194 -10.59 9.01 24.47
N PRO A 195 -9.36 8.48 24.60
CA PRO A 195 -9.06 7.10 24.19
C PRO A 195 -9.79 6.03 25.00
N GLN A 196 -10.28 6.35 26.20
CA GLN A 196 -11.03 5.42 27.05
C GLN A 196 -12.51 5.33 26.65
N ARG A 197 -12.98 6.18 25.76
CA ARG A 197 -14.37 6.18 25.28
C ARG A 197 -14.79 4.81 24.71
N GLY A 198 -13.85 4.04 24.17
CA GLY A 198 -14.08 2.69 23.67
C GLY A 198 -14.54 1.68 24.72
N THR A 199 -14.29 1.93 26.02
CA THR A 199 -14.75 1.07 27.12
C THR A 199 -16.06 1.56 27.76
N ALA A 200 -16.55 2.74 27.37
CA ALA A 200 -17.78 3.30 27.93
C ALA A 200 -19.00 2.46 27.49
N PRO A 201 -20.09 2.43 28.32
CA PRO A 201 -21.33 1.81 27.91
C PRO A 201 -21.82 2.32 26.55
N PRO A 202 -22.61 1.52 25.80
CA PRO A 202 -23.21 1.97 24.55
C PRO A 202 -23.89 3.33 24.69
N ALA A 203 -23.78 4.19 23.69
CA ALA A 203 -24.58 5.40 23.64
C ALA A 203 -26.07 5.03 23.56
N GLY A 204 -26.96 5.94 23.92
CA GLY A 204 -28.38 5.80 23.60
C GLY A 204 -28.56 5.63 22.07
N ASP A 205 -29.78 5.35 21.62
CA ASP A 205 -30.09 5.15 20.20
C ASP A 205 -29.49 6.26 19.34
N ALA A 206 -28.68 5.88 18.34
CA ALA A 206 -28.08 6.80 17.39
C ALA A 206 -28.96 6.97 16.15
N ASP A 207 -28.75 8.07 15.41
CA ASP A 207 -29.33 8.20 14.09
C ASP A 207 -28.54 7.35 13.09
N VAL A 208 -27.20 7.40 13.22
CA VAL A 208 -26.27 6.68 12.32
C VAL A 208 -25.17 6.02 13.14
N VAL A 209 -24.83 4.77 12.79
CA VAL A 209 -23.60 4.10 13.19
C VAL A 209 -22.67 4.00 11.99
N LEU A 210 -21.43 4.51 12.12
CA LEU A 210 -20.33 4.30 11.19
C LEU A 210 -19.51 3.10 11.65
N VAL A 211 -19.46 2.06 10.82
CA VAL A 211 -18.64 0.86 11.05
C VAL A 211 -17.28 1.06 10.39
N GLY A 212 -16.31 1.47 11.18
CA GLY A 212 -15.00 1.93 10.73
C GLY A 212 -14.94 3.46 10.55
N VAL A 213 -13.97 4.09 11.24
CA VAL A 213 -13.67 5.53 11.10
C VAL A 213 -12.34 5.69 10.37
N GLY A 214 -12.14 4.84 9.37
CA GLY A 214 -11.03 4.88 8.42
C GLY A 214 -11.21 5.99 7.38
N ALA A 215 -10.66 5.78 6.19
CA ALA A 215 -10.68 6.78 5.11
C ALA A 215 -12.09 7.30 4.77
N MET A 216 -13.09 6.42 4.73
CA MET A 216 -14.47 6.81 4.35
C MET A 216 -15.27 7.32 5.53
N GLY A 217 -15.32 6.57 6.64
CA GLY A 217 -16.10 6.95 7.81
C GLY A 217 -15.67 8.29 8.41
N ALA A 218 -14.35 8.52 8.47
CA ALA A 218 -13.81 9.80 8.94
C ALA A 218 -14.13 10.97 8.01
N MET A 219 -14.26 10.73 6.70
CA MET A 219 -14.61 11.78 5.73
C MET A 219 -16.08 12.18 5.78
N VAL A 220 -16.98 11.23 6.06
CA VAL A 220 -18.43 11.51 6.09
C VAL A 220 -18.96 11.89 7.47
N ALA A 221 -18.19 11.60 8.54
CA ALA A 221 -18.58 11.95 9.91
C ALA A 221 -18.95 13.44 10.07
N PRO A 222 -18.17 14.45 9.58
CA PRO A 222 -18.55 15.86 9.71
C PRO A 222 -19.79 16.21 8.89
N VAL A 223 -20.03 15.56 7.75
CA VAL A 223 -21.25 15.78 6.94
C VAL A 223 -22.51 15.40 7.73
N LEU A 224 -22.48 14.19 8.33
CA LEU A 224 -23.62 13.66 9.09
C LEU A 224 -23.82 14.40 10.42
N ALA A 225 -22.74 14.57 11.19
CA ALA A 225 -22.80 15.23 12.50
C ALA A 225 -23.09 16.73 12.36
N GLY A 226 -22.51 17.41 11.34
CA GLY A 226 -22.80 18.81 11.02
C GLY A 226 -24.24 19.04 10.57
N ALA A 227 -24.90 18.03 10.03
CA ALA A 227 -26.34 18.06 9.73
C ALA A 227 -27.25 17.92 10.96
N GLY A 228 -26.67 17.72 12.18
CA GLY A 228 -27.38 17.60 13.44
C GLY A 228 -27.70 16.15 13.84
N LEU A 229 -27.33 15.15 13.06
CA LEU A 229 -27.56 13.74 13.37
C LEU A 229 -26.67 13.29 14.55
N ARG A 230 -27.18 12.38 15.39
CA ARG A 230 -26.40 11.69 16.40
C ARG A 230 -25.64 10.54 15.75
N VAL A 231 -24.33 10.67 15.62
CA VAL A 231 -23.47 9.71 14.91
C VAL A 231 -22.57 9.00 15.93
N VAL A 232 -22.54 7.67 15.89
CA VAL A 232 -21.58 6.84 16.64
C VAL A 232 -20.60 6.23 15.65
N GLY A 233 -19.32 6.52 15.82
CA GLY A 233 -18.24 5.93 15.03
C GLY A 233 -17.54 4.82 15.82
N LEU A 234 -17.60 3.58 15.33
CA LEU A 234 -16.94 2.42 15.90
C LEU A 234 -15.70 2.08 15.07
N GLU A 235 -14.51 2.29 15.66
CA GLU A 235 -13.22 2.01 14.99
C GLU A 235 -12.47 0.90 15.71
N ALA A 236 -12.03 -0.11 14.98
CA ALA A 236 -11.35 -1.28 15.55
C ALA A 236 -9.95 -0.98 16.08
N GLY A 237 -9.27 0.02 15.54
CA GLY A 237 -7.94 0.45 15.97
C GLY A 237 -7.94 1.75 16.79
N PRO A 238 -6.75 2.19 17.24
CA PRO A 238 -6.60 3.45 17.99
C PRO A 238 -6.60 4.67 17.05
N TRP A 239 -6.69 5.85 17.61
CA TRP A 239 -6.30 7.08 16.94
C TRP A 239 -4.82 7.34 17.17
N ARG A 240 -4.03 7.16 16.13
CA ARG A 240 -2.59 7.42 16.16
C ARG A 240 -2.33 8.88 15.81
N THR A 241 -1.35 9.45 16.50
CA THR A 241 -0.90 10.83 16.32
C THR A 241 0.40 10.86 15.51
N THR A 242 0.85 12.05 15.13
CA THR A 242 2.13 12.20 14.42
C THR A 242 3.32 11.69 15.24
N ARG A 243 3.21 11.71 16.59
CA ARG A 243 4.24 11.20 17.52
C ARG A 243 4.36 9.67 17.55
N ASP A 244 3.35 8.95 17.05
CA ASP A 244 3.36 7.48 16.98
C ASP A 244 4.19 6.96 15.78
N PHE A 245 4.58 7.83 14.87
CA PHE A 245 5.30 7.49 13.65
C PHE A 245 6.73 8.00 13.68
N LEU A 246 7.64 7.17 13.18
CA LEU A 246 9.04 7.50 13.01
C LEU A 246 9.46 7.30 11.55
N PRO A 247 10.42 8.06 11.03
CA PRO A 247 11.00 7.86 9.71
C PRO A 247 11.93 6.63 9.69
N ASP A 248 11.39 5.48 10.02
CA ASP A 248 12.08 4.19 10.13
C ASP A 248 11.55 3.23 9.08
N GLU A 249 12.34 3.01 8.03
CA GLU A 249 11.96 2.16 6.91
C GLU A 249 11.70 0.72 7.33
N LEU A 250 12.57 0.15 8.18
CA LEU A 250 12.42 -1.24 8.62
C LEU A 250 11.16 -1.42 9.46
N ARG A 251 10.95 -0.58 10.46
CA ARG A 251 9.79 -0.64 11.33
C ARG A 251 8.49 -0.46 10.55
N SER A 252 8.43 0.56 9.70
CA SER A 252 7.21 0.97 9.04
C SER A 252 6.85 0.12 7.83
N ALA A 253 7.82 -0.30 7.01
CA ALA A 253 7.57 -1.02 5.78
C ALA A 253 7.72 -2.54 5.89
N TYR A 254 8.54 -3.05 6.82
CA TYR A 254 8.93 -4.46 6.88
C TYR A 254 8.62 -5.15 8.21
N TYR A 255 8.96 -4.54 9.34
CA TYR A 255 8.50 -5.02 10.66
C TYR A 255 7.02 -4.72 10.90
N CYS A 256 6.56 -3.67 10.42
CA CYS A 256 5.34 -2.90 10.53
C CYS A 256 4.06 -3.58 10.90
N ARG A 257 4.20 -4.69 11.34
CA ARG A 257 3.14 -5.59 11.71
C ARG A 257 2.39 -5.04 12.91
N GLY A 258 3.02 -4.20 13.75
CA GLY A 258 2.38 -3.56 14.89
C GLY A 258 1.71 -2.23 14.54
N ASP A 259 2.39 -1.40 13.76
CA ASP A 259 1.98 0.00 13.61
C ASP A 259 1.13 0.23 12.35
N MET A 260 1.50 -0.38 11.22
CA MET A 260 0.88 -0.12 9.93
C MET A 260 0.18 -1.31 9.28
N GLY A 261 0.56 -2.54 9.63
CA GLY A 261 0.04 -3.77 9.08
C GLY A 261 -0.77 -4.61 10.06
N ALA A 262 -1.18 -4.06 11.20
CA ALA A 262 -1.85 -4.78 12.29
C ALA A 262 -3.08 -5.56 11.85
N LYS A 263 -3.86 -5.03 10.89
CA LYS A 263 -5.04 -5.70 10.36
C LYS A 263 -4.71 -7.08 9.79
N PHE A 264 -3.71 -7.17 8.93
CA PHE A 264 -3.37 -8.43 8.27
C PHE A 264 -2.68 -9.45 9.17
N LEU A 265 -2.11 -9.03 10.28
CA LEU A 265 -1.60 -9.98 11.27
C LEU A 265 -2.71 -10.73 11.98
N ALA A 266 -3.76 -9.98 12.38
CA ALA A 266 -4.89 -10.54 13.10
C ALA A 266 -5.87 -11.25 12.14
N GLU A 267 -6.02 -10.73 10.92
CA GLU A 267 -7.09 -11.08 9.99
C GLU A 267 -6.55 -11.47 8.61
N THR A 268 -5.44 -12.21 8.56
CA THR A 268 -4.77 -12.57 7.29
C THR A 268 -5.74 -13.22 6.30
N PRO A 269 -6.08 -12.56 5.18
CA PRO A 269 -6.93 -13.16 4.16
C PRO A 269 -6.26 -14.38 3.53
N ARG A 270 -7.07 -15.27 2.99
CA ARG A 270 -6.60 -16.41 2.20
C ARG A 270 -6.80 -16.12 0.72
N TRP A 271 -5.87 -16.56 -0.11
CA TRP A 271 -5.92 -16.36 -1.56
C TRP A 271 -5.74 -17.65 -2.33
N ARG A 272 -6.45 -17.76 -3.45
CA ARG A 272 -6.30 -18.78 -4.50
C ARG A 272 -6.62 -18.15 -5.86
N ARG A 273 -6.12 -18.73 -6.94
CA ARG A 273 -6.42 -18.25 -8.29
C ARG A 273 -7.83 -18.65 -8.75
N HIS A 274 -8.24 -19.88 -8.45
CA HIS A 274 -9.56 -20.42 -8.82
C HIS A 274 -10.08 -21.41 -7.75
N PRO A 275 -11.39 -21.74 -7.75
CA PRO A 275 -12.00 -22.58 -6.71
C PRO A 275 -11.36 -23.95 -6.50
N GLY A 276 -10.75 -24.54 -7.51
CA GLY A 276 -10.06 -25.85 -7.44
C GLY A 276 -8.67 -25.80 -6.84
N GLU A 277 -8.12 -24.60 -6.53
CA GLU A 277 -6.78 -24.44 -5.96
C GLU A 277 -6.86 -24.35 -4.41
N PRO A 278 -5.91 -24.96 -3.66
CA PRO A 278 -5.83 -24.77 -2.23
C PRO A 278 -5.48 -23.30 -1.90
N THR A 279 -6.02 -22.79 -0.80
CA THR A 279 -5.75 -21.42 -0.37
C THR A 279 -4.39 -21.30 0.32
N ARG A 280 -3.77 -20.15 0.18
CA ARG A 280 -2.53 -19.73 0.87
C ARG A 280 -2.73 -18.35 1.51
N PRO A 281 -1.92 -17.95 2.49
CA PRO A 281 -1.97 -16.59 3.01
C PRO A 281 -1.81 -15.59 1.87
N ALA A 282 -2.61 -14.53 1.87
CA ALA A 282 -2.41 -13.43 0.94
C ALA A 282 -1.04 -12.79 1.16
N SER A 283 -0.40 -12.34 0.08
CA SER A 283 0.94 -11.76 0.15
C SER A 283 0.95 -10.47 0.98
N PHE A 284 2.07 -10.19 1.63
CA PHE A 284 2.27 -9.04 2.51
C PHE A 284 2.15 -7.67 1.80
N THR A 285 2.31 -7.59 0.48
CA THR A 285 2.10 -6.34 -0.28
C THR A 285 0.67 -5.80 -0.15
N LEU A 286 -0.31 -6.68 0.11
CA LEU A 286 -1.65 -6.32 0.56
C LEU A 286 -1.69 -5.82 2.01
N GLY A 287 -0.66 -6.11 2.78
CA GLY A 287 -0.64 -6.01 4.22
C GLY A 287 -0.42 -4.61 4.80
N ARG A 288 -0.42 -3.57 3.97
CA ARG A 288 -0.37 -2.18 4.46
C ARG A 288 -1.73 -1.65 4.90
N MET A 289 -2.66 -2.54 5.23
CA MET A 289 -3.96 -2.17 5.77
C MET A 289 -3.87 -1.96 7.27
N MET A 290 -4.32 -0.79 7.72
CA MET A 290 -4.27 -0.38 9.13
C MET A 290 -5.67 -0.30 9.72
N ASN A 291 -5.87 -0.84 10.92
CA ASN A 291 -6.99 -0.47 11.76
C ASN A 291 -6.61 0.78 12.56
N GLY A 292 -7.42 1.82 12.46
CA GLY A 292 -7.20 3.09 13.16
C GLY A 292 -7.98 4.24 12.56
N VAL A 293 -8.11 5.30 13.32
CA VAL A 293 -8.78 6.53 12.86
C VAL A 293 -8.03 7.11 11.65
N GLY A 294 -8.75 7.32 10.54
CA GLY A 294 -8.18 7.69 9.24
C GLY A 294 -7.78 6.50 8.37
N GLY A 295 -7.66 5.28 8.95
CA GLY A 295 -7.31 4.06 8.23
C GLY A 295 -5.96 4.17 7.51
N SER A 296 -5.78 3.40 6.44
CA SER A 296 -4.53 3.35 5.68
C SER A 296 -4.14 4.67 4.99
N VAL A 297 -5.02 5.68 4.97
CA VAL A 297 -4.71 7.02 4.46
C VAL A 297 -3.66 7.73 5.33
N ILE A 298 -3.48 7.32 6.58
CA ILE A 298 -2.46 7.89 7.46
C ILE A 298 -1.03 7.65 6.95
N HIS A 299 -0.79 6.59 6.16
CA HIS A 299 0.54 6.23 5.62
C HIS A 299 0.56 6.07 4.09
N TRP A 300 -0.32 6.74 3.39
CA TRP A 300 -0.46 6.65 1.92
C TRP A 300 0.53 7.53 1.15
N GLY A 301 0.63 7.30 -0.17
CA GLY A 301 1.45 8.13 -1.06
C GLY A 301 0.84 9.52 -1.35
N GLY A 302 -0.45 9.68 -1.14
CA GLY A 302 -1.15 10.96 -1.32
C GLY A 302 -1.66 11.23 -2.74
N ALA A 303 -1.46 10.35 -3.72
CA ALA A 303 -1.92 10.57 -5.09
C ALA A 303 -3.46 10.59 -5.20
N LEU A 304 -4.00 11.65 -5.79
CA LEU A 304 -5.43 11.90 -5.92
C LEU A 304 -5.78 12.28 -7.36
N ARG A 305 -6.08 11.28 -8.18
CA ARG A 305 -6.52 11.46 -9.56
C ARG A 305 -8.03 11.31 -9.67
N ARG A 306 -8.66 12.10 -10.55
CA ARG A 306 -10.05 11.88 -10.94
C ARG A 306 -10.14 10.73 -11.94
N CYS A 307 -11.22 9.96 -11.89
CA CYS A 307 -11.62 9.11 -13.01
C CYS A 307 -11.95 9.97 -14.23
N HIS A 308 -11.73 9.44 -15.44
CA HIS A 308 -12.11 10.10 -16.68
C HIS A 308 -13.62 9.98 -16.93
N PRO A 309 -14.25 10.88 -17.70
CA PRO A 309 -15.68 10.81 -17.98
C PRO A 309 -16.15 9.48 -18.57
N HIS A 310 -15.39 8.89 -19.52
CA HIS A 310 -15.74 7.62 -20.13
C HIS A 310 -15.72 6.43 -19.14
N HIS A 311 -14.99 6.51 -18.04
CA HIS A 311 -14.95 5.47 -17.03
C HIS A 311 -16.33 5.21 -16.39
N PHE A 312 -17.21 6.22 -16.35
CA PHE A 312 -18.55 6.09 -15.77
C PHE A 312 -19.54 5.41 -16.70
N ARG A 313 -19.24 5.38 -18.01
CA ARG A 313 -20.03 4.70 -19.02
C ARG A 313 -19.19 3.70 -19.83
N TYR A 314 -18.31 2.99 -19.13
CA TYR A 314 -17.20 2.29 -19.74
C TYR A 314 -17.66 1.17 -20.67
N ARG A 315 -18.67 0.40 -20.30
CA ARG A 315 -19.23 -0.64 -21.18
C ARG A 315 -19.85 -0.04 -22.45
N SER A 316 -20.76 0.92 -22.28
CA SER A 316 -21.43 1.58 -23.42
C SER A 316 -20.42 2.30 -24.30
N TRP A 317 -19.42 2.99 -23.69
CA TRP A 317 -18.37 3.67 -24.40
C TRP A 317 -17.51 2.72 -25.27
N VAL A 318 -17.15 1.54 -24.74
CA VAL A 318 -16.42 0.51 -25.50
C VAL A 318 -17.29 -0.01 -26.65
N ALA A 319 -18.55 -0.32 -26.38
CA ALA A 319 -19.48 -0.86 -27.37
C ALA A 319 -19.75 0.14 -28.52
N GLU A 320 -19.94 1.42 -28.20
CA GLU A 320 -20.17 2.50 -29.18
C GLU A 320 -18.95 2.74 -30.05
N ARG A 321 -17.75 2.76 -29.47
CA ARG A 321 -16.52 3.14 -30.15
C ARG A 321 -15.90 1.97 -30.94
N PHE A 322 -15.95 0.77 -30.42
CA PHE A 322 -15.22 -0.40 -30.94
C PHE A 322 -16.14 -1.60 -31.25
N GLY A 323 -17.40 -1.54 -30.84
CA GLY A 323 -18.36 -2.64 -30.96
C GLY A 323 -18.28 -3.64 -29.79
N GLU A 324 -19.39 -4.31 -29.48
CA GLU A 324 -19.48 -5.25 -28.33
C GLU A 324 -18.54 -6.46 -28.43
N ARG A 325 -18.13 -6.84 -29.64
CA ARG A 325 -17.28 -8.03 -29.88
C ARG A 325 -15.85 -7.90 -29.31
N VAL A 326 -15.41 -6.68 -28.97
CA VAL A 326 -14.09 -6.47 -28.37
C VAL A 326 -14.09 -6.72 -26.88
N LEU A 327 -15.28 -6.80 -26.23
CA LEU A 327 -15.38 -7.08 -24.80
C LEU A 327 -14.84 -8.48 -24.50
N PRO A 328 -13.94 -8.63 -23.53
CA PRO A 328 -13.36 -9.92 -23.19
C PRO A 328 -14.42 -10.90 -22.70
N GLU A 329 -14.29 -12.17 -23.09
CA GLU A 329 -15.14 -13.25 -22.62
C GLU A 329 -15.13 -13.35 -21.07
N GLY A 330 -16.29 -13.52 -20.47
CA GLY A 330 -16.45 -13.60 -19.02
C GLY A 330 -16.36 -12.26 -18.30
N SER A 331 -16.15 -11.16 -19.00
CA SER A 331 -16.19 -9.82 -18.45
C SER A 331 -17.60 -9.50 -17.93
N ALA A 332 -17.66 -8.95 -16.72
CA ALA A 332 -18.88 -8.44 -16.09
C ALA A 332 -18.92 -6.91 -16.10
N LEU A 333 -18.29 -6.29 -17.09
CA LEU A 333 -18.20 -4.85 -17.24
C LEU A 333 -19.62 -4.23 -17.38
N VAL A 334 -19.87 -3.19 -16.61
CA VAL A 334 -21.13 -2.42 -16.62
C VAL A 334 -20.82 -0.93 -16.53
N ASP A 335 -21.78 -0.11 -16.90
CA ASP A 335 -21.73 1.33 -16.66
C ASP A 335 -22.04 1.64 -15.19
N TRP A 336 -21.55 2.77 -14.72
CA TRP A 336 -21.89 3.29 -13.42
C TRP A 336 -23.29 3.92 -13.44
N PRO A 337 -24.07 3.83 -12.36
CA PRO A 337 -25.37 4.51 -12.28
C PRO A 337 -25.23 6.00 -11.90
N VAL A 338 -24.03 6.53 -11.94
CA VAL A 338 -23.68 7.95 -11.71
C VAL A 338 -22.72 8.39 -12.79
N SER A 339 -22.81 9.64 -13.21
CA SER A 339 -21.96 10.24 -14.24
C SER A 339 -20.75 10.96 -13.65
N TYR A 340 -19.80 11.36 -14.52
CA TYR A 340 -18.71 12.25 -14.14
C TYR A 340 -19.24 13.61 -13.65
N GLU A 341 -20.24 14.14 -14.33
CA GLU A 341 -20.88 15.42 -14.04
C GLU A 341 -21.56 15.42 -12.67
N ASP A 342 -22.17 14.30 -12.27
CA ASP A 342 -22.74 14.12 -10.92
C ASP A 342 -21.68 14.19 -9.83
N LEU A 343 -20.45 13.76 -10.10
CA LEU A 343 -19.35 13.71 -9.14
C LEU A 343 -18.40 14.91 -9.20
N GLU A 344 -18.37 15.64 -10.30
CA GLU A 344 -17.45 16.76 -10.49
C GLU A 344 -17.51 17.80 -9.36
N PRO A 345 -18.68 18.26 -8.88
CA PRO A 345 -18.77 19.18 -7.74
C PRO A 345 -18.17 18.60 -6.46
N TYR A 346 -18.33 17.30 -6.25
CA TYR A 346 -17.79 16.60 -5.08
C TYR A 346 -16.28 16.38 -5.20
N TYR A 347 -15.76 16.11 -6.39
CA TYR A 347 -14.32 16.10 -6.65
C TYR A 347 -13.69 17.44 -6.26
N THR A 348 -14.23 18.53 -6.78
CA THR A 348 -13.75 19.90 -6.49
C THR A 348 -13.81 20.21 -5.00
N ARG A 349 -14.88 19.81 -4.31
CA ARG A 349 -15.03 19.98 -2.86
C ARG A 349 -13.98 19.20 -2.07
N VAL A 350 -13.78 17.92 -2.39
CA VAL A 350 -12.79 17.06 -1.72
C VAL A 350 -11.38 17.58 -1.96
N GLU A 351 -11.03 17.98 -3.17
CA GLU A 351 -9.72 18.54 -3.49
C GLU A 351 -9.39 19.78 -2.63
N ARG A 352 -10.38 20.64 -2.38
CA ARG A 352 -10.23 21.80 -1.49
C ARG A 352 -10.15 21.42 -0.02
N LEU A 353 -10.97 20.48 0.43
CA LEU A 353 -10.98 19.99 1.81
C LEU A 353 -9.66 19.34 2.17
N VAL A 354 -9.10 18.53 1.27
CA VAL A 354 -7.85 17.82 1.46
C VAL A 354 -6.63 18.73 1.27
N GLY A 355 -6.73 19.75 0.43
CA GLY A 355 -5.58 20.55 0.00
C GLY A 355 -4.75 19.80 -1.03
N VAL A 356 -5.31 19.60 -2.23
CA VAL A 356 -4.59 18.89 -3.30
C VAL A 356 -3.63 19.84 -4.01
N ALA A 357 -2.35 19.49 -4.05
CA ALA A 357 -1.34 20.18 -4.84
C ALA A 357 -1.23 19.55 -6.23
N GLY A 358 -1.10 20.37 -7.27
CA GLY A 358 -0.94 19.90 -8.64
C GLY A 358 -1.23 20.99 -9.68
N ASP A 359 -1.11 20.62 -10.96
CA ASP A 359 -1.55 21.45 -12.09
C ASP A 359 -2.68 20.71 -12.82
N GLY A 360 -3.92 21.12 -12.55
CA GLY A 360 -5.08 20.50 -13.16
C GLY A 360 -5.24 20.82 -14.66
N ALA A 361 -4.62 21.88 -15.15
CA ALA A 361 -4.67 22.27 -16.56
C ALA A 361 -3.68 21.47 -17.43
N ALA A 362 -2.64 20.88 -16.81
CA ALA A 362 -1.63 20.10 -17.51
C ALA A 362 -2.16 18.72 -18.01
N ASN A 363 -3.27 18.23 -17.47
CA ASN A 363 -3.92 17.00 -17.94
C ASN A 363 -5.14 17.36 -18.82
N PRO A 364 -5.06 17.23 -20.15
CA PRO A 364 -6.14 17.61 -21.05
C PRO A 364 -7.32 16.64 -21.07
N PHE A 365 -7.18 15.44 -20.50
CA PHE A 365 -8.18 14.38 -20.58
C PHE A 365 -9.23 14.42 -19.47
N VAL A 366 -9.00 15.20 -18.42
CA VAL A 366 -9.89 15.26 -17.25
C VAL A 366 -10.42 16.68 -17.05
N PRO A 367 -11.69 16.95 -17.42
CA PRO A 367 -12.28 18.28 -17.26
C PRO A 367 -12.42 18.67 -15.79
N ARG A 368 -12.28 19.97 -15.50
CA ARG A 368 -12.38 20.53 -14.15
C ARG A 368 -13.14 21.84 -14.18
N SER A 369 -14.04 22.04 -13.21
CA SER A 369 -14.76 23.33 -13.02
C SER A 369 -13.94 24.36 -12.24
N ALA A 370 -12.89 23.93 -11.54
CA ALA A 370 -12.04 24.81 -10.73
C ALA A 370 -10.56 24.32 -10.71
N PRO A 371 -9.60 25.24 -10.52
CA PRO A 371 -8.20 24.89 -10.33
C PRO A 371 -8.00 24.14 -9.00
N LEU A 372 -6.90 23.41 -8.92
CA LEU A 372 -6.45 22.79 -7.67
C LEU A 372 -6.06 23.87 -6.64
N PRO A 373 -6.24 23.61 -5.32
CA PRO A 373 -6.03 24.62 -4.27
C PRO A 373 -4.56 25.00 -4.08
N MET A 374 -3.61 24.14 -4.44
CA MET A 374 -2.18 24.43 -4.29
C MET A 374 -1.41 24.13 -5.59
N PRO A 375 -0.32 24.87 -5.87
CA PRO A 375 0.55 24.58 -7.01
C PRO A 375 1.19 23.18 -6.87
N PRO A 376 1.72 22.61 -7.98
CA PRO A 376 2.37 21.32 -7.94
C PRO A 376 3.63 21.33 -7.05
N LEU A 377 4.04 20.13 -6.61
CA LEU A 377 5.32 19.95 -5.94
C LEU A 377 6.48 20.27 -6.89
N ARG A 378 7.65 20.57 -6.31
CA ARG A 378 8.85 20.90 -7.07
C ARG A 378 9.22 19.79 -8.05
N PRO A 379 9.74 20.14 -9.24
CA PRO A 379 10.25 19.15 -10.18
C PRO A 379 11.53 18.48 -9.62
N THR A 380 11.83 17.31 -10.16
CA THR A 380 13.07 16.55 -9.91
C THR A 380 13.77 16.25 -11.22
N VAL A 381 15.03 15.80 -11.19
CA VAL A 381 15.73 15.32 -12.39
C VAL A 381 14.89 14.24 -13.10
N THR A 382 14.30 13.34 -12.34
CA THR A 382 13.42 12.27 -12.86
C THR A 382 12.23 12.85 -13.63
N SER A 383 11.49 13.76 -13.00
CA SER A 383 10.29 14.35 -13.61
C SER A 383 10.60 15.21 -14.83
N GLU A 384 11.69 15.99 -14.80
CA GLU A 384 12.10 16.82 -15.92
C GLU A 384 12.53 16.00 -17.14
N ARG A 385 13.26 14.90 -16.92
CA ARG A 385 13.61 13.98 -18.00
C ARG A 385 12.38 13.28 -18.59
N PHE A 386 11.49 12.81 -17.72
CA PHE A 386 10.24 12.20 -18.14
C PHE A 386 9.40 13.18 -18.95
N ARG A 387 9.22 14.42 -18.46
CA ARG A 387 8.48 15.47 -19.16
C ARG A 387 9.04 15.73 -20.57
N LYS A 388 10.35 16.03 -20.66
CA LYS A 388 11.02 16.32 -21.95
C LYS A 388 10.93 15.17 -22.92
N ALA A 389 11.15 13.95 -22.48
CA ALA A 389 11.09 12.76 -23.34
C ALA A 389 9.67 12.54 -23.85
N THR A 390 8.66 12.58 -22.99
CA THR A 390 7.28 12.33 -23.35
C THR A 390 6.68 13.44 -24.20
N GLU A 391 6.98 14.71 -23.93
CA GLU A 391 6.63 15.84 -24.82
C GLU A 391 7.22 15.66 -26.21
N SER A 392 8.48 15.21 -26.33
CA SER A 392 9.11 14.93 -27.65
C SER A 392 8.45 13.78 -28.41
N MET A 393 7.71 12.92 -27.71
CA MET A 393 6.91 11.84 -28.28
C MET A 393 5.47 12.28 -28.61
N GLY A 394 5.13 13.56 -28.37
CA GLY A 394 3.78 14.09 -28.57
C GLY A 394 2.79 13.72 -27.49
N LEU A 395 3.26 13.32 -26.30
CA LEU A 395 2.44 12.94 -25.16
C LEU A 395 2.27 14.11 -24.16
N HIS A 396 1.33 14.00 -23.22
CA HIS A 396 0.91 15.06 -22.31
C HIS A 396 1.29 14.74 -20.86
N PRO A 397 2.56 14.88 -20.45
CA PRO A 397 2.99 14.63 -19.09
C PRO A 397 2.46 15.70 -18.13
N TYR A 398 2.06 15.27 -16.94
CA TYR A 398 1.56 16.20 -15.92
C TYR A 398 2.07 15.83 -14.50
N PRO A 399 2.26 16.83 -13.60
CA PRO A 399 2.53 16.58 -12.19
C PRO A 399 1.29 15.94 -11.57
N THR A 400 1.44 14.74 -11.01
CA THR A 400 0.32 14.02 -10.40
C THR A 400 -0.29 14.83 -9.25
N PRO A 401 -1.62 15.06 -9.23
CA PRO A 401 -2.28 15.72 -8.10
C PRO A 401 -2.10 14.91 -6.81
N VAL A 402 -1.70 15.56 -5.72
CA VAL A 402 -1.35 14.90 -4.45
C VAL A 402 -1.82 15.65 -3.23
N ALA A 403 -2.17 14.91 -2.18
CA ALA A 403 -2.58 15.44 -0.87
C ALA A 403 -1.35 15.77 0.00
N VAL A 404 -0.40 16.51 -0.55
CA VAL A 404 0.83 16.97 0.11
C VAL A 404 0.92 18.47 -0.04
N ASN A 405 1.18 19.18 1.05
CA ASN A 405 1.20 20.62 1.09
C ASN A 405 2.43 21.18 0.35
N SER A 406 2.26 21.68 -0.86
CA SER A 406 3.33 22.41 -1.58
C SER A 406 3.58 23.80 -1.00
N GLN A 407 2.60 24.33 -0.28
CA GLN A 407 2.65 25.54 0.54
C GLN A 407 1.82 25.31 1.82
N PRO A 408 1.95 26.12 2.89
CA PRO A 408 1.13 25.95 4.09
C PRO A 408 -0.37 25.94 3.76
N TYR A 409 -1.10 24.97 4.29
CA TYR A 409 -2.53 24.79 4.04
C TYR A 409 -3.26 24.26 5.28
N HIS A 410 -4.47 24.77 5.58
CA HIS A 410 -5.27 24.40 6.75
C HIS A 410 -4.52 24.44 8.10
N GLY A 411 -3.54 25.33 8.24
CA GLY A 411 -2.71 25.43 9.46
C GLY A 411 -1.59 24.39 9.57
N PHE A 412 -1.38 23.56 8.54
CA PHE A 412 -0.28 22.60 8.47
C PHE A 412 0.86 23.12 7.58
N PRO A 413 2.12 22.70 7.84
CA PRO A 413 3.29 23.21 7.12
C PRO A 413 3.31 22.75 5.66
N ALA A 414 4.11 23.44 4.85
CA ALA A 414 4.55 22.96 3.55
C ALA A 414 5.51 21.76 3.74
N THR A 415 5.58 20.90 2.72
CA THR A 415 6.52 19.78 2.72
C THR A 415 7.97 20.23 2.75
N GLY A 416 8.78 19.59 3.59
CA GLY A 416 10.23 19.70 3.58
C GLY A 416 10.90 18.92 2.43
N TYR A 417 10.13 18.20 1.61
CA TYR A 417 10.67 17.30 0.58
C TYR A 417 11.53 16.17 1.17
N CYS A 418 11.14 15.67 2.33
CA CYS A 418 11.77 14.53 2.98
C CYS A 418 11.44 13.23 2.23
N ALA A 419 12.46 12.43 1.89
CA ALA A 419 12.25 11.13 1.25
C ALA A 419 11.50 10.14 2.14
N TRP A 420 11.54 10.32 3.45
CA TRP A 420 10.87 9.47 4.43
C TRP A 420 9.40 9.87 4.67
N SER A 421 8.96 11.02 4.10
CA SER A 421 7.57 11.42 4.15
C SER A 421 6.70 10.49 3.30
N GLY A 422 5.59 10.02 3.85
CA GLY A 422 4.59 9.24 3.14
C GLY A 422 4.30 7.88 3.72
N GLY A 423 5.00 6.87 3.28
CA GLY A 423 4.77 5.48 3.67
C GLY A 423 4.99 5.18 5.16
N PHE A 424 5.40 6.15 5.96
CA PHE A 424 5.80 6.01 7.37
C PHE A 424 4.89 6.77 8.34
N GLY A 425 3.76 7.28 7.86
CA GLY A 425 2.86 8.12 8.63
C GLY A 425 3.21 9.60 8.58
N PRO A 426 2.35 10.48 9.14
CA PRO A 426 2.45 11.93 8.98
C PRO A 426 3.34 12.59 10.04
N PHE A 427 4.54 12.08 10.33
CA PHE A 427 5.43 12.62 11.34
C PHE A 427 5.83 14.09 11.07
N ASP A 428 5.84 14.51 9.80
CA ASP A 428 6.17 15.86 9.33
C ASP A 428 4.94 16.75 9.04
N ARG A 429 3.71 16.20 9.19
CA ARG A 429 2.43 16.89 9.01
C ARG A 429 2.20 17.56 7.65
N ASP A 430 3.03 17.27 6.67
CA ASP A 430 2.93 17.85 5.33
C ASP A 430 1.91 17.15 4.43
N ARG A 431 1.40 15.98 4.89
CA ARG A 431 0.48 15.13 4.15
C ARG A 431 -0.84 14.97 4.88
N TRP A 432 -1.91 15.27 4.19
CA TRP A 432 -3.24 15.21 4.76
C TRP A 432 -3.75 13.77 5.01
N TYR A 433 -4.41 13.57 6.14
CA TYR A 433 -5.28 12.43 6.42
C TYR A 433 -6.49 12.89 7.25
N PRO A 434 -7.62 12.15 7.25
CA PRO A 434 -8.86 12.62 7.89
C PRO A 434 -8.75 12.95 9.38
N GLY A 435 -7.84 12.32 10.11
CA GLY A 435 -7.59 12.60 11.52
C GLY A 435 -7.03 14.00 11.81
N MET A 436 -6.53 14.70 10.79
CA MET A 436 -6.00 16.06 10.95
C MET A 436 -7.11 17.12 10.96
N THR A 437 -8.18 16.93 10.20
CA THR A 437 -9.22 17.95 10.00
C THR A 437 -10.63 17.38 10.18
N SER A 438 -11.03 16.38 9.38
CA SER A 438 -12.41 15.91 9.30
C SER A 438 -12.92 15.29 10.61
N VAL A 439 -12.10 14.48 11.30
CA VAL A 439 -12.50 13.89 12.58
C VAL A 439 -12.59 14.94 13.69
N PRO A 440 -11.61 15.86 13.87
CA PRO A 440 -11.76 17.01 14.76
C PRO A 440 -12.99 17.86 14.48
N GLU A 441 -13.29 18.15 13.21
CA GLU A 441 -14.50 18.88 12.81
C GLU A 441 -15.79 18.16 13.23
N ALA A 442 -15.86 16.85 13.02
CA ALA A 442 -17.00 16.05 13.44
C ALA A 442 -17.18 16.06 14.96
N LEU A 443 -16.11 15.91 15.73
CA LEU A 443 -16.13 15.96 17.21
C LEU A 443 -16.57 17.34 17.73
N ALA A 444 -16.12 18.42 17.09
CA ALA A 444 -16.49 19.79 17.47
C ALA A 444 -18.00 20.08 17.36
N THR A 445 -18.74 19.31 16.56
CA THR A 445 -20.21 19.42 16.50
C THR A 445 -20.93 19.01 17.80
N GLY A 446 -20.26 18.23 18.67
CA GLY A 446 -20.88 17.58 19.84
C GLY A 446 -21.91 16.49 19.49
N ARG A 447 -22.00 16.11 18.21
CA ARG A 447 -22.93 15.10 17.68
C ARG A 447 -22.24 13.81 17.22
N PHE A 448 -20.92 13.74 17.28
CA PHE A 448 -20.13 12.57 16.91
C PHE A 448 -19.51 11.92 18.16
N ASP A 449 -19.87 10.67 18.43
CA ASP A 449 -19.31 9.82 19.52
C ASP A 449 -18.31 8.84 18.90
N LEU A 450 -17.02 9.17 18.94
CA LEU A 450 -15.94 8.32 18.42
C LEU A 450 -15.49 7.31 19.48
N ARG A 451 -15.54 6.03 19.13
CA ARG A 451 -15.12 4.91 20.00
C ARG A 451 -14.07 4.07 19.28
N THR A 452 -12.86 4.09 19.82
CA THR A 452 -11.72 3.30 19.32
C THR A 452 -11.58 1.99 20.08
N GLY A 453 -10.87 1.01 19.50
CA GLY A 453 -10.78 -0.35 20.04
C GLY A 453 -12.11 -1.13 19.96
N CYS A 454 -13.06 -0.65 19.15
CA CYS A 454 -14.40 -1.20 19.04
C CYS A 454 -14.57 -1.93 17.69
N ARG A 455 -14.60 -3.26 17.73
CA ARG A 455 -14.71 -4.09 16.52
C ARG A 455 -16.14 -4.55 16.31
N VAL A 456 -16.79 -4.10 15.25
CA VAL A 456 -18.11 -4.59 14.84
C VAL A 456 -18.00 -6.01 14.31
N VAL A 457 -18.90 -6.89 14.77
CA VAL A 457 -18.92 -8.31 14.43
C VAL A 457 -20.20 -8.73 13.70
N ARG A 458 -21.28 -7.95 13.82
CA ARG A 458 -22.55 -8.22 13.16
C ARG A 458 -23.40 -6.97 12.98
N VAL A 459 -24.09 -6.86 11.85
CA VAL A 459 -25.17 -5.90 11.64
C VAL A 459 -26.48 -6.53 12.14
N LEU A 460 -27.28 -5.77 12.86
CA LEU A 460 -28.58 -6.16 13.37
C LEU A 460 -29.70 -5.67 12.44
N VAL A 461 -30.69 -6.53 12.22
CA VAL A 461 -31.87 -6.23 11.43
C VAL A 461 -33.11 -6.38 12.31
N GLY A 462 -34.01 -5.43 12.22
CA GLY A 462 -35.30 -5.47 12.92
C GLY A 462 -36.28 -6.45 12.30
N GLY A 463 -37.41 -6.69 12.98
CA GLY A 463 -38.48 -7.53 12.49
C GLY A 463 -39.18 -7.00 11.21
N ASP A 464 -38.92 -5.75 10.86
CA ASP A 464 -39.38 -5.07 9.64
C ASP A 464 -38.38 -5.19 8.46
N GLY A 465 -37.29 -5.95 8.62
CA GLY A 465 -36.24 -6.12 7.62
C GLY A 465 -35.26 -4.96 7.46
N ARG A 466 -35.36 -3.94 8.32
CA ARG A 466 -34.48 -2.76 8.27
C ARG A 466 -33.26 -2.90 9.18
N ALA A 467 -32.18 -2.23 8.85
CA ALA A 467 -31.05 -2.11 9.77
C ALA A 467 -31.50 -1.50 11.12
N ALA A 468 -31.04 -2.10 12.22
CA ALA A 468 -31.43 -1.72 13.58
C ALA A 468 -30.23 -1.40 14.50
N GLY A 469 -29.00 -1.50 13.98
CA GLY A 469 -27.77 -1.27 14.73
C GLY A 469 -26.72 -2.32 14.47
N VAL A 470 -25.77 -2.45 15.39
CA VAL A 470 -24.67 -3.40 15.29
C VAL A 470 -24.34 -4.03 16.65
N GLU A 471 -23.78 -5.26 16.59
CA GLU A 471 -23.03 -5.84 17.71
C GLU A 471 -21.53 -5.60 17.48
N TYR A 472 -20.84 -5.25 18.55
CA TYR A 472 -19.40 -5.00 18.52
C TYR A 472 -18.73 -5.49 19.80
N VAL A 473 -17.47 -5.85 19.72
CA VAL A 473 -16.61 -6.10 20.88
C VAL A 473 -15.91 -4.77 21.20
N ASP A 474 -16.06 -4.32 22.45
CA ASP A 474 -15.48 -3.07 22.92
C ASP A 474 -13.98 -3.20 23.26
N ALA A 475 -13.34 -2.09 23.64
CA ALA A 475 -11.92 -2.07 23.99
C ALA A 475 -11.58 -2.87 25.26
N ALA A 476 -12.57 -3.25 26.07
CA ALA A 476 -12.42 -4.15 27.22
C ALA A 476 -12.60 -5.63 26.85
N GLY A 477 -12.97 -5.93 25.60
CA GLY A 477 -13.25 -7.28 25.12
C GLY A 477 -14.71 -7.75 25.33
N GLU A 478 -15.60 -6.86 25.78
CA GLU A 478 -16.99 -7.16 26.06
C GLU A 478 -17.88 -6.99 24.82
N LEU A 479 -18.80 -7.93 24.61
CA LEU A 479 -19.80 -7.84 23.54
C LEU A 479 -20.88 -6.80 23.92
N ARG A 480 -21.06 -5.83 23.04
CA ARG A 480 -21.99 -4.70 23.20
C ARG A 480 -22.91 -4.57 21.99
N THR A 481 -24.02 -3.87 22.17
CA THR A 481 -24.98 -3.51 21.12
C THR A 481 -25.10 -2.00 21.02
N GLN A 482 -24.93 -1.44 19.81
CA GLN A 482 -25.25 -0.06 19.51
C GLN A 482 -26.46 -0.04 18.56
N ARG A 483 -27.60 0.49 19.00
CA ARG A 483 -28.80 0.67 18.18
C ARG A 483 -28.67 1.93 17.33
N ALA A 484 -29.18 1.85 16.10
CA ALA A 484 -29.25 2.98 15.17
C ALA A 484 -30.30 2.75 14.09
N ARG A 485 -30.87 3.81 13.55
CA ARG A 485 -31.79 3.78 12.39
C ARG A 485 -31.07 3.49 11.07
N THR A 486 -29.78 3.83 11.04
CA THR A 486 -28.92 3.67 9.85
C THR A 486 -27.57 3.11 10.25
N VAL A 487 -27.08 2.15 9.47
CA VAL A 487 -25.74 1.56 9.60
C VAL A 487 -24.98 1.80 8.30
N ILE A 488 -23.78 2.38 8.38
CA ILE A 488 -22.91 2.61 7.22
C ILE A 488 -21.63 1.80 7.40
N LEU A 489 -21.38 0.86 6.49
CA LEU A 489 -20.17 0.05 6.47
C LEU A 489 -19.05 0.82 5.77
N CYS A 490 -17.99 1.15 6.50
CA CYS A 490 -16.80 1.86 6.06
C CYS A 490 -15.52 1.06 6.33
N GLY A 491 -15.63 -0.27 6.43
CA GLY A 491 -14.59 -1.17 6.95
C GLY A 491 -13.53 -1.61 5.95
N TYR A 492 -13.46 -1.02 4.74
CA TYR A 492 -12.67 -1.46 3.59
C TYR A 492 -13.35 -2.59 2.80
N THR A 493 -12.91 -2.78 1.54
CA THR A 493 -13.53 -3.72 0.59
C THR A 493 -13.72 -5.12 1.18
N PHE A 494 -12.68 -5.71 1.76
CA PHE A 494 -12.75 -7.06 2.35
C PHE A 494 -13.68 -7.13 3.55
N GLU A 495 -13.59 -6.17 4.46
CA GLU A 495 -14.38 -6.20 5.69
C GLU A 495 -15.85 -5.86 5.46
N ASN A 496 -16.16 -4.99 4.48
CA ASN A 496 -17.56 -4.74 4.12
C ASN A 496 -18.23 -6.03 3.62
N VAL A 497 -17.60 -6.76 2.70
CA VAL A 497 -18.07 -8.06 2.22
C VAL A 497 -18.14 -9.08 3.37
N ARG A 498 -17.08 -9.18 4.17
CA ARG A 498 -16.99 -10.10 5.30
C ARG A 498 -18.12 -9.89 6.28
N LEU A 499 -18.38 -8.63 6.66
CA LEU A 499 -19.40 -8.29 7.64
C LEU A 499 -20.82 -8.56 7.14
N LEU A 500 -21.11 -8.30 5.86
CA LEU A 500 -22.40 -8.66 5.24
C LEU A 500 -22.62 -10.18 5.32
N LEU A 501 -21.63 -10.98 4.96
CA LEU A 501 -21.70 -12.44 5.00
C LEU A 501 -21.81 -12.98 6.44
N LEU A 502 -21.05 -12.44 7.40
CA LEU A 502 -21.12 -12.80 8.82
C LEU A 502 -22.46 -12.41 9.46
N SER A 503 -23.14 -11.42 8.90
CA SER A 503 -24.45 -10.94 9.38
C SER A 503 -25.63 -11.73 8.81
N GLY A 504 -25.40 -12.94 8.29
CA GLY A 504 -26.42 -13.79 7.72
C GLY A 504 -26.64 -13.62 6.22
N GLY A 505 -25.67 -13.01 5.50
CA GLY A 505 -25.76 -12.78 4.07
C GLY A 505 -26.64 -11.58 3.72
N LEU A 506 -26.57 -10.49 4.49
CA LEU A 506 -27.28 -9.25 4.16
C LEU A 506 -26.80 -8.71 2.82
N GLY A 507 -27.74 -8.27 1.98
CA GLY A 507 -27.45 -7.79 0.63
C GLY A 507 -27.20 -8.88 -0.41
N ASP A 508 -27.29 -10.18 -0.01
CA ASP A 508 -26.91 -11.31 -0.86
C ASP A 508 -28.11 -12.13 -1.39
N SER A 509 -29.31 -11.56 -1.38
CA SER A 509 -30.52 -12.24 -1.87
C SER A 509 -30.41 -12.73 -3.32
N THR A 510 -29.54 -12.13 -4.11
CA THR A 510 -29.27 -12.45 -5.52
C THR A 510 -27.87 -13.06 -5.75
N GLY A 511 -27.10 -13.35 -4.69
CA GLY A 511 -25.75 -13.93 -4.79
C GLY A 511 -24.69 -12.98 -5.33
N GLN A 512 -24.89 -11.67 -5.16
CA GLN A 512 -23.97 -10.64 -5.68
C GLN A 512 -22.91 -10.19 -4.68
N VAL A 513 -23.11 -10.43 -3.37
CA VAL A 513 -22.10 -10.05 -2.35
C VAL A 513 -20.81 -10.85 -2.57
N GLY A 514 -19.70 -10.14 -2.61
CA GLY A 514 -18.39 -10.68 -2.90
C GLY A 514 -18.03 -10.80 -4.38
N ARG A 515 -19.01 -10.74 -5.31
CA ARG A 515 -18.74 -10.88 -6.75
C ARG A 515 -18.04 -9.67 -7.35
N ASN A 516 -17.41 -9.91 -8.51
CA ASN A 516 -16.75 -8.86 -9.29
C ASN A 516 -15.63 -8.13 -8.50
N PHE A 517 -14.90 -8.87 -7.69
CA PHE A 517 -13.73 -8.32 -7.00
C PHE A 517 -12.64 -7.97 -8.00
N MET A 518 -12.04 -6.80 -7.82
CA MET A 518 -10.98 -6.26 -8.67
C MET A 518 -9.83 -5.75 -7.82
N THR A 519 -8.60 -5.92 -8.32
CA THR A 519 -7.38 -5.31 -7.77
C THR A 519 -6.39 -5.08 -8.90
N LYS A 520 -5.46 -4.14 -8.74
CA LYS A 520 -4.50 -3.82 -9.81
C LYS A 520 -3.29 -4.72 -9.79
N ALA A 521 -2.86 -5.16 -10.96
CA ALA A 521 -1.55 -5.75 -11.17
C ALA A 521 -0.56 -4.63 -11.50
N TRP A 522 0.30 -4.27 -10.56
CA TRP A 522 1.34 -3.26 -10.77
C TRP A 522 2.53 -3.90 -11.49
N ALA A 523 3.08 -3.19 -12.46
CA ALA A 523 4.33 -3.54 -13.10
C ALA A 523 5.27 -2.33 -13.08
N ASP A 524 6.55 -2.59 -12.84
CA ASP A 524 7.61 -1.58 -12.93
C ASP A 524 8.55 -1.96 -14.08
N VAL A 525 8.96 -0.97 -14.86
CA VAL A 525 9.99 -1.11 -15.89
C VAL A 525 11.15 -0.21 -15.50
N TYR A 526 12.34 -0.78 -15.42
CA TYR A 526 13.57 -0.09 -14.99
C TYR A 526 14.41 0.32 -16.18
N GLY A 527 15.08 1.46 -16.05
CA GLY A 527 16.08 1.94 -16.97
C GLY A 527 17.38 2.29 -16.27
N TRP A 528 18.51 1.98 -16.87
CA TRP A 528 19.83 2.41 -16.43
C TRP A 528 20.38 3.52 -17.31
N PHE A 529 20.93 4.55 -16.64
CA PHE A 529 21.35 5.81 -17.24
C PHE A 529 22.78 6.14 -16.77
N PRO A 530 23.83 5.67 -17.43
CA PRO A 530 25.21 5.79 -16.92
C PRO A 530 25.65 7.23 -16.65
N ASP A 531 25.13 8.20 -17.41
CA ASP A 531 25.51 9.61 -17.37
C ASP A 531 24.51 10.50 -16.60
N VAL A 532 23.56 9.91 -15.86
CA VAL A 532 22.52 10.65 -15.14
C VAL A 532 22.49 10.26 -13.68
N VAL A 533 22.52 11.23 -12.79
CA VAL A 533 22.27 11.07 -11.36
C VAL A 533 20.85 11.56 -11.07
N PHE A 534 20.01 10.68 -10.51
CA PHE A 534 18.61 11.01 -10.22
C PHE A 534 18.39 11.59 -8.84
N ASN A 535 19.30 11.40 -7.89
CA ASN A 535 19.15 11.82 -6.49
C ASN A 535 17.78 11.45 -5.90
N ALA A 536 17.30 10.24 -6.18
CA ALA A 536 15.93 9.81 -5.87
C ALA A 536 15.64 9.70 -4.36
N HIS A 537 16.59 10.06 -3.52
CA HIS A 537 16.49 10.18 -2.06
C HIS A 537 16.20 11.63 -1.58
N THR A 538 16.08 12.60 -2.50
CA THR A 538 15.90 14.02 -2.15
C THR A 538 14.43 14.47 -2.11
N GLY A 539 13.48 13.58 -2.25
CA GLY A 539 12.06 13.95 -2.17
C GLY A 539 11.13 12.77 -1.90
N PRO A 540 9.89 13.05 -1.49
CA PRO A 540 8.89 12.04 -1.19
C PRO A 540 8.37 11.35 -2.44
N ALA A 541 7.75 10.17 -2.28
CA ALA A 541 7.05 9.46 -3.35
C ALA A 541 5.98 10.32 -4.05
N ALA A 542 5.43 11.30 -3.35
CA ALA A 542 4.44 12.22 -3.87
C ALA A 542 4.95 13.14 -5.00
N GLN A 543 6.27 13.34 -5.15
CA GLN A 543 6.85 14.06 -6.29
C GLN A 543 6.82 13.22 -7.56
N MET A 544 5.63 12.76 -7.96
CA MET A 544 5.45 11.92 -9.13
C MET A 544 4.87 12.68 -10.32
N TRP A 545 5.20 12.21 -11.52
CA TRP A 545 4.60 12.65 -12.77
C TRP A 545 3.98 11.47 -13.51
N GLY A 546 2.94 11.72 -14.29
CA GLY A 546 2.20 10.70 -15.00
C GLY A 546 1.80 11.11 -16.41
N LEU A 547 1.25 10.13 -17.14
CA LEU A 547 0.64 10.28 -18.46
C LEU A 547 -0.73 9.59 -18.45
N ASP A 548 -1.74 10.25 -19.00
CA ASP A 548 -3.04 9.64 -19.26
C ASP A 548 -3.31 9.37 -20.76
N ASP A 549 -2.33 9.59 -21.62
CA ASP A 549 -2.40 9.30 -23.06
C ASP A 549 -2.67 7.83 -23.37
N PHE A 550 -2.33 6.93 -22.48
CA PHE A 550 -2.59 5.49 -22.61
C PHE A 550 -3.79 5.01 -21.78
N VAL A 551 -4.66 5.92 -21.39
CA VAL A 551 -5.98 5.59 -20.88
C VAL A 551 -6.94 5.41 -22.06
N ALA A 552 -7.93 4.56 -21.94
CA ALA A 552 -8.72 4.02 -23.04
C ALA A 552 -9.39 5.03 -23.98
N ASP A 553 -9.55 6.31 -23.60
CA ASP A 553 -10.16 7.35 -24.43
C ASP A 553 -9.21 8.00 -25.43
N SER A 554 -7.91 7.79 -25.33
CA SER A 554 -6.88 8.46 -26.14
C SER A 554 -6.21 7.58 -27.19
N PHE A 555 -6.47 6.26 -27.23
CA PHE A 555 -5.86 5.34 -28.20
C PHE A 555 -6.75 4.14 -28.54
N ASP A 556 -6.39 3.38 -29.58
CA ASP A 556 -7.10 2.18 -30.03
C ASP A 556 -6.61 0.93 -29.28
N ALA A 557 -7.03 0.75 -28.03
CA ALA A 557 -6.69 -0.41 -27.23
C ALA A 557 -7.12 -1.75 -27.85
N PRO A 558 -8.35 -1.90 -28.43
CA PRO A 558 -8.75 -3.14 -29.09
C PRO A 558 -7.91 -3.50 -30.31
N GLY A 559 -7.39 -2.52 -31.06
CA GLY A 559 -6.43 -2.77 -32.14
C GLY A 559 -5.13 -3.44 -31.68
N HIS A 560 -4.82 -3.34 -30.38
CA HIS A 560 -3.71 -4.04 -29.72
C HIS A 560 -4.13 -5.34 -28.99
N GLY A 561 -5.40 -5.74 -29.10
CA GLY A 561 -5.93 -7.02 -28.60
C GLY A 561 -6.34 -7.02 -27.13
N PHE A 562 -6.64 -5.85 -26.54
CA PHE A 562 -7.16 -5.71 -25.18
C PHE A 562 -8.14 -4.53 -25.09
N VAL A 563 -8.88 -4.48 -24.00
CA VAL A 563 -9.72 -3.36 -23.57
C VAL A 563 -9.12 -2.76 -22.31
N GLY A 564 -9.12 -1.45 -22.21
CA GLY A 564 -8.55 -0.76 -21.06
C GLY A 564 -7.31 0.04 -21.41
N GLY A 565 -6.73 0.63 -20.40
CA GLY A 565 -5.52 1.42 -20.51
C GLY A 565 -4.71 1.39 -19.22
N ALA A 566 -3.67 2.20 -19.16
CA ALA A 566 -2.86 2.35 -17.96
C ALA A 566 -2.23 3.73 -17.91
N THR A 567 -1.94 4.18 -16.69
CA THR A 567 -1.16 5.40 -16.45
C THR A 567 0.28 5.04 -16.11
N PRO A 568 1.27 5.34 -16.96
CA PRO A 568 2.68 5.33 -16.60
C PRO A 568 3.01 6.46 -15.64
N ASN A 569 3.80 6.17 -14.61
CA ASN A 569 4.23 7.14 -13.60
C ASN A 569 5.71 7.02 -13.31
N VAL A 570 6.37 8.15 -13.06
CA VAL A 570 7.70 8.20 -12.46
C VAL A 570 7.61 8.72 -11.04
N GLU A 571 8.37 8.12 -10.14
CA GLU A 571 8.46 8.49 -8.72
C GLU A 571 9.91 8.81 -8.35
N ASN A 572 10.13 9.68 -7.37
CA ASN A 572 11.45 10.11 -6.94
C ASN A 572 11.74 9.72 -5.48
N GLN A 573 11.32 8.54 -5.06
CA GLN A 573 11.64 8.04 -3.72
C GLN A 573 12.49 6.78 -3.82
N ARG A 574 13.66 6.80 -3.14
CA ARG A 574 14.52 5.62 -2.95
C ARG A 574 15.09 5.64 -1.55
N LEU A 575 14.67 4.67 -0.75
CA LEU A 575 15.14 4.45 0.61
C LEU A 575 16.12 3.28 0.66
N PRO A 576 17.02 3.19 1.66
CA PRO A 576 18.13 2.24 1.63
C PRO A 576 17.72 0.77 1.48
N ILE A 577 16.72 0.28 2.23
CA ILE A 577 16.21 -1.09 2.08
C ILE A 577 15.46 -1.24 0.76
N GLN A 578 14.67 -0.24 0.36
CA GLN A 578 13.95 -0.23 -0.93
C GLN A 578 14.92 -0.38 -2.10
N ILE A 579 16.02 0.41 -2.12
CA ILE A 579 17.08 0.30 -3.14
C ILE A 579 17.58 -1.14 -3.26
N SER A 580 17.83 -1.79 -2.12
CA SER A 580 18.36 -3.16 -2.08
C SER A 580 17.39 -4.21 -2.60
N ARG A 581 16.10 -3.89 -2.64
CA ARG A 581 15.03 -4.80 -3.10
C ARG A 581 14.63 -4.62 -4.56
N GLU A 582 15.16 -3.59 -5.22
CA GLU A 582 14.93 -3.40 -6.66
C GLU A 582 15.56 -4.56 -7.45
N PRO A 583 14.82 -5.13 -8.43
CA PRO A 583 15.32 -6.27 -9.16
C PRO A 583 16.48 -5.87 -10.09
N PRO A 584 17.58 -6.62 -10.08
CA PRO A 584 18.65 -6.43 -11.05
C PRO A 584 18.20 -6.81 -12.47
N PRO A 585 18.94 -6.38 -13.50
CA PRO A 585 18.70 -6.82 -14.88
C PRO A 585 18.68 -8.35 -15.02
N PRO A 586 17.97 -8.91 -16.04
CA PRO A 586 17.97 -10.33 -16.31
C PRO A 586 19.39 -10.87 -16.48
N GLY A 587 19.67 -12.01 -15.84
CA GLY A 587 21.00 -12.64 -15.86
C GLY A 587 21.95 -12.14 -14.77
N VAL A 588 21.65 -11.03 -14.10
CA VAL A 588 22.42 -10.57 -12.94
C VAL A 588 21.88 -11.26 -11.68
N ARG A 589 22.76 -11.96 -10.97
CA ARG A 589 22.40 -12.65 -9.73
C ARG A 589 22.02 -11.62 -8.65
N SER A 590 20.96 -11.90 -7.87
CA SER A 590 20.46 -11.01 -6.80
C SER A 590 21.17 -11.23 -5.45
N TRP A 591 22.40 -11.74 -5.47
CA TRP A 591 23.28 -11.96 -4.33
C TRP A 591 24.73 -12.11 -4.79
N GLY A 592 25.68 -12.02 -3.86
CA GLY A 592 27.11 -12.09 -4.13
C GLY A 592 27.64 -10.79 -4.79
N ARG A 593 28.82 -10.89 -5.41
CA ARG A 593 29.50 -9.75 -6.04
C ARG A 593 28.65 -9.05 -7.15
N PRO A 594 27.99 -9.78 -8.06
CA PRO A 594 27.15 -9.13 -9.08
C PRO A 594 26.02 -8.28 -8.49
N TYR A 595 25.46 -8.68 -7.36
CA TYR A 595 24.45 -7.89 -6.66
C TYR A 595 25.02 -6.62 -6.04
N ARG A 596 26.22 -6.70 -5.43
CA ARG A 596 26.90 -5.50 -4.92
C ARG A 596 27.15 -4.47 -6.02
N ASP A 597 27.64 -4.92 -7.17
CA ASP A 597 27.89 -4.05 -8.33
C ASP A 597 26.59 -3.41 -8.85
N HIS A 598 25.48 -4.15 -8.83
CA HIS A 598 24.18 -3.60 -9.18
C HIS A 598 23.74 -2.52 -8.18
N LEU A 599 23.85 -2.75 -6.88
CA LEU A 599 23.47 -1.79 -5.85
C LEU A 599 24.25 -0.46 -5.94
N ARG A 600 25.50 -0.48 -6.35
CA ARG A 600 26.29 0.75 -6.55
C ARG A 600 25.78 1.64 -7.68
N ARG A 601 24.94 1.08 -8.56
CA ARG A 601 24.38 1.80 -9.72
C ARG A 601 23.03 2.47 -9.41
N TRP A 602 22.51 2.39 -8.20
CA TRP A 602 21.15 2.79 -7.85
C TRP A 602 20.82 4.27 -8.18
N GLN A 603 21.79 5.17 -8.03
CA GLN A 603 21.61 6.60 -8.34
C GLN A 603 21.40 6.86 -9.84
N HIS A 604 21.74 5.90 -10.67
CA HIS A 604 21.60 5.91 -12.12
C HIS A 604 20.39 5.10 -12.61
N LEU A 605 19.50 4.70 -11.70
CA LEU A 605 18.30 3.93 -12.03
C LEU A 605 17.06 4.80 -11.94
N CYS A 606 16.19 4.66 -12.94
CA CYS A 606 14.83 5.19 -12.92
C CYS A 606 13.85 4.08 -13.25
N ALA A 607 12.67 4.12 -12.65
CA ALA A 607 11.60 3.18 -12.94
C ALA A 607 10.33 3.92 -13.39
N ILE A 608 9.62 3.35 -14.36
CA ILE A 608 8.25 3.71 -14.70
C ILE A 608 7.34 2.67 -14.08
N ARG A 609 6.44 3.11 -13.19
CA ARG A 609 5.37 2.30 -12.62
C ARG A 609 4.13 2.40 -13.47
N LEU A 610 3.52 1.26 -13.79
CA LEU A 610 2.29 1.16 -14.56
C LEU A 610 1.11 0.95 -13.63
N GLN A 611 0.06 1.76 -13.77
CA GLN A 611 -1.22 1.58 -13.09
C GLN A 611 -2.28 1.21 -14.14
N PRO A 612 -2.55 -0.10 -14.36
CA PRO A 612 -3.50 -0.54 -15.37
C PRO A 612 -4.95 -0.45 -14.88
N ASP A 613 -5.87 -0.40 -15.85
CA ASP A 613 -7.24 -0.80 -15.65
C ASP A 613 -7.31 -2.30 -15.31
N THR A 614 -8.33 -2.68 -14.57
CA THR A 614 -8.70 -4.07 -14.35
C THR A 614 -10.21 -4.19 -14.56
N LEU A 615 -10.61 -5.03 -15.49
CA LEU A 615 -12.02 -5.25 -15.74
C LEU A 615 -12.63 -6.13 -14.64
N SER A 616 -13.94 -6.03 -14.48
CA SER A 616 -14.68 -6.90 -13.55
C SER A 616 -14.97 -8.26 -14.19
N TYR A 617 -14.78 -9.34 -13.43
CA TYR A 617 -15.07 -10.71 -13.83
C TYR A 617 -15.81 -11.44 -12.70
N ALA A 618 -16.88 -12.16 -13.04
CA ALA A 618 -17.62 -12.93 -12.04
C ALA A 618 -16.80 -14.07 -11.41
N ALA A 619 -15.74 -14.53 -12.11
CA ALA A 619 -14.80 -15.53 -11.61
C ALA A 619 -13.89 -15.01 -10.49
N ASN A 620 -13.74 -13.69 -10.36
CA ASN A 620 -12.97 -13.02 -9.30
C ASN A 620 -13.94 -12.59 -8.20
N PHE A 621 -13.80 -13.16 -7.01
CA PHE A 621 -14.75 -12.93 -5.92
C PHE A 621 -14.14 -13.09 -4.53
N LEU A 622 -14.85 -12.56 -3.55
CA LEU A 622 -14.59 -12.68 -2.12
C LEU A 622 -15.65 -13.54 -1.46
N ASP A 623 -15.24 -14.43 -0.56
CA ASP A 623 -16.13 -15.19 0.31
C ASP A 623 -15.48 -15.44 1.67
N LEU A 624 -16.09 -16.22 2.55
CA LEU A 624 -15.54 -16.60 3.84
C LEU A 624 -14.74 -17.91 3.72
N ASP A 625 -13.54 -17.94 4.30
CA ASP A 625 -12.76 -19.18 4.36
C ASP A 625 -13.38 -20.15 5.39
N PRO A 626 -13.77 -21.37 4.99
CA PRO A 626 -14.44 -22.31 5.88
C PRO A 626 -13.51 -22.90 6.96
N ARG A 627 -12.18 -22.83 6.78
CA ARG A 627 -11.20 -23.50 7.61
C ARG A 627 -10.37 -22.54 8.47
N HIS A 628 -10.10 -21.34 7.97
CA HIS A 628 -9.20 -20.39 8.62
C HIS A 628 -9.98 -19.33 9.39
N ARG A 629 -9.51 -19.05 10.60
CA ARG A 629 -10.09 -18.09 11.53
C ARG A 629 -9.11 -16.95 11.79
N ASP A 630 -9.64 -15.79 12.13
CA ASP A 630 -8.81 -14.66 12.53
C ASP A 630 -8.12 -14.92 13.89
N ARG A 631 -7.11 -14.13 14.16
CA ARG A 631 -6.34 -14.14 15.41
C ARG A 631 -6.70 -12.96 16.33
N SER A 632 -7.84 -12.34 16.11
CA SER A 632 -8.32 -11.21 16.91
C SER A 632 -8.86 -11.61 18.29
N GLY A 633 -8.89 -12.90 18.59
CA GLY A 633 -9.53 -13.48 19.79
C GLY A 633 -11.00 -13.86 19.59
N LEU A 634 -11.62 -13.45 18.48
CA LEU A 634 -13.03 -13.72 18.19
C LEU A 634 -13.25 -15.02 17.39
N GLY A 635 -12.21 -15.54 16.74
CA GLY A 635 -12.26 -16.77 15.95
C GLY A 635 -13.24 -16.70 14.76
N LEU A 636 -13.41 -15.52 14.17
CA LEU A 636 -14.29 -15.33 13.02
C LEU A 636 -13.64 -15.81 11.73
N PRO A 637 -14.41 -16.34 10.73
CA PRO A 637 -13.88 -16.68 9.42
C PRO A 637 -13.13 -15.50 8.79
N VAL A 638 -11.95 -15.77 8.22
CA VAL A 638 -11.22 -14.76 7.43
C VAL A 638 -11.77 -14.69 6.02
N VAL A 639 -11.50 -13.57 5.33
CA VAL A 639 -11.83 -13.44 3.90
C VAL A 639 -11.01 -14.41 3.08
N ARG A 640 -11.67 -15.07 2.12
CA ARG A 640 -11.04 -15.85 1.06
C ARG A 640 -11.18 -15.10 -0.26
N ILE A 641 -10.05 -14.84 -0.89
CA ILE A 641 -9.94 -14.14 -2.17
C ILE A 641 -9.76 -15.19 -3.26
N THR A 642 -10.69 -15.28 -4.19
CA THR A 642 -10.51 -16.02 -5.45
C THR A 642 -10.26 -14.99 -6.54
N TYR A 643 -9.01 -14.92 -7.04
CA TYR A 643 -8.60 -13.90 -8.01
C TYR A 643 -7.46 -14.39 -8.89
N ASP A 644 -7.62 -14.24 -10.20
CA ASP A 644 -6.54 -14.34 -11.18
C ASP A 644 -6.64 -13.21 -12.20
N ILE A 645 -5.48 -12.79 -12.72
CA ILE A 645 -5.37 -11.83 -13.83
C ILE A 645 -5.81 -12.54 -15.11
N GLN A 646 -6.74 -11.93 -15.86
CA GLN A 646 -7.24 -12.50 -17.08
C GLN A 646 -6.34 -12.15 -18.30
N ASP A 647 -6.62 -12.73 -19.46
CA ASP A 647 -5.80 -12.55 -20.65
C ASP A 647 -5.81 -11.12 -21.17
N ASN A 648 -6.92 -10.41 -20.98
CA ASN A 648 -7.03 -9.00 -21.33
C ASN A 648 -5.96 -8.18 -20.60
N GLU A 649 -5.90 -8.30 -19.26
CA GLU A 649 -4.95 -7.56 -18.42
C GLU A 649 -3.50 -8.01 -18.69
N ARG A 650 -3.26 -9.28 -19.03
CA ARG A 650 -1.93 -9.76 -19.40
C ARG A 650 -1.42 -9.12 -20.69
N ARG A 651 -2.30 -8.94 -21.71
CA ARG A 651 -1.96 -8.27 -22.96
C ARG A 651 -1.73 -6.79 -22.77
N LEU A 652 -2.62 -6.12 -22.01
CA LEU A 652 -2.47 -4.73 -21.62
C LEU A 652 -1.11 -4.49 -20.92
N ASP A 653 -0.77 -5.29 -19.93
CA ASP A 653 0.49 -5.19 -19.22
C ASP A 653 1.71 -5.33 -20.16
N GLN A 654 1.71 -6.34 -21.04
CA GLN A 654 2.81 -6.57 -21.97
C GLN A 654 3.00 -5.40 -22.93
N TRP A 655 1.90 -4.85 -23.45
CA TRP A 655 1.95 -3.70 -24.33
C TRP A 655 2.45 -2.44 -23.60
N MET A 656 1.93 -2.19 -22.38
CA MET A 656 2.34 -1.04 -21.57
C MET A 656 3.80 -1.14 -21.11
N GLU A 657 4.30 -2.33 -20.81
CA GLU A 657 5.72 -2.55 -20.50
C GLU A 657 6.62 -2.17 -21.68
N ALA A 658 6.21 -2.51 -22.90
CA ALA A 658 6.93 -2.08 -24.11
C ALA A 658 6.93 -0.55 -24.24
N LYS A 659 5.79 0.11 -24.02
CA LYS A 659 5.66 1.58 -24.05
C LYS A 659 6.51 2.27 -22.97
N ALA A 660 6.49 1.74 -21.72
CA ALA A 660 7.37 2.24 -20.68
C ALA A 660 8.87 2.11 -21.06
N GLY A 661 9.23 1.00 -21.73
CA GLY A 661 10.58 0.81 -22.25
C GLY A 661 10.93 1.82 -23.35
N GLU A 662 10.00 2.18 -24.24
CA GLU A 662 10.19 3.24 -25.24
C GLU A 662 10.43 4.60 -24.57
N ILE A 663 9.62 4.94 -23.56
CA ILE A 663 9.75 6.20 -22.80
C ILE A 663 11.12 6.24 -22.08
N LEU A 664 11.53 5.18 -21.40
CA LEU A 664 12.83 5.13 -20.72
C LEU A 664 13.99 5.32 -21.69
N ARG A 665 13.94 4.72 -22.89
CA ARG A 665 14.96 4.95 -23.93
C ARG A 665 14.95 6.38 -24.44
N ALA A 666 13.78 6.98 -24.64
CA ALA A 666 13.64 8.40 -24.97
C ALA A 666 14.19 9.32 -23.87
N MET A 667 14.08 8.92 -22.60
CA MET A 667 14.72 9.61 -21.46
C MET A 667 16.26 9.47 -21.47
N GLY A 668 16.83 8.53 -22.24
CA GLY A 668 18.26 8.27 -22.38
C GLY A 668 18.75 6.99 -21.68
N ALA A 669 17.86 6.05 -21.33
CA ALA A 669 18.27 4.76 -20.78
C ALA A 669 19.03 3.93 -21.82
N THR A 670 20.19 3.39 -21.44
CA THR A 670 21.02 2.50 -22.28
C THR A 670 20.64 1.03 -22.10
N GLU A 671 20.08 0.67 -20.96
CA GLU A 671 19.58 -0.65 -20.64
C GLU A 671 18.18 -0.53 -20.03
N VAL A 672 17.25 -1.38 -20.45
CA VAL A 672 15.87 -1.39 -19.95
C VAL A 672 15.47 -2.83 -19.65
N TRP A 673 14.88 -3.04 -18.48
CA TRP A 673 14.39 -4.36 -18.08
C TRP A 673 13.11 -4.27 -17.28
N ARG A 674 12.36 -5.35 -17.26
CA ARG A 674 11.15 -5.50 -16.51
C ARG A 674 11.47 -5.79 -15.04
N GLY A 675 10.78 -5.13 -14.14
CA GLY A 675 10.78 -5.45 -12.72
C GLY A 675 10.04 -6.76 -12.41
N LEU A 676 9.99 -7.11 -11.13
CA LEU A 676 9.19 -8.22 -10.67
C LEU A 676 7.70 -7.91 -10.91
N ARG A 677 7.02 -8.79 -11.68
CA ARG A 677 5.57 -8.80 -11.69
C ARG A 677 5.10 -9.40 -10.37
N LEU A 678 4.41 -8.61 -9.57
CA LEU A 678 3.75 -9.12 -8.40
C LEU A 678 2.56 -9.96 -8.86
N GLY A 679 2.71 -11.27 -8.82
CA GLY A 679 1.63 -12.21 -9.17
C GLY A 679 0.59 -12.27 -8.06
N GLY A 680 -0.68 -12.36 -8.42
CA GLY A 680 -1.79 -12.46 -7.49
C GLY A 680 -2.32 -11.12 -6.97
N VAL A 681 -2.93 -11.13 -5.81
CA VAL A 681 -3.46 -9.93 -5.16
C VAL A 681 -2.31 -9.15 -4.54
N CYS A 682 -1.94 -8.01 -5.11
CA CYS A 682 -0.73 -7.27 -4.77
C CYS A 682 -0.90 -5.75 -4.66
N SER A 683 -2.14 -5.25 -4.76
CA SER A 683 -2.46 -3.83 -4.69
C SER A 683 -3.23 -3.48 -3.42
N SER A 684 -3.20 -2.22 -3.03
CA SER A 684 -4.11 -1.63 -2.03
C SER A 684 -5.32 -0.94 -2.69
N HIS A 685 -5.49 -1.09 -4.01
CA HIS A 685 -6.63 -0.60 -4.76
C HIS A 685 -7.64 -1.73 -4.98
N ASP A 686 -8.16 -2.27 -3.88
CA ASP A 686 -9.11 -3.39 -3.88
C ASP A 686 -10.53 -2.86 -3.98
N LEU A 687 -11.24 -3.22 -5.05
CA LEU A 687 -12.52 -2.66 -5.45
C LEU A 687 -13.53 -3.79 -5.77
N GLY A 688 -14.82 -3.45 -5.81
CA GLY A 688 -15.87 -4.41 -6.08
C GLY A 688 -16.24 -5.28 -4.86
N GLY A 689 -17.07 -6.28 -5.08
CA GLY A 689 -17.62 -7.13 -4.02
C GLY A 689 -18.97 -6.67 -3.47
N CYS A 690 -19.31 -5.37 -3.60
CA CYS A 690 -20.64 -4.83 -3.29
C CYS A 690 -21.07 -3.84 -4.37
N ARG A 691 -20.88 -4.20 -5.64
CA ARG A 691 -21.07 -3.34 -6.81
C ARG A 691 -22.38 -2.57 -6.76
N MET A 692 -22.34 -1.23 -7.03
CA MET A 692 -23.52 -0.42 -7.19
C MET A 692 -24.18 -0.59 -8.56
N GLY A 693 -25.49 -0.38 -8.60
CA GLY A 693 -26.30 -0.43 -9.80
C GLY A 693 -27.76 -0.17 -9.50
N GLU A 694 -28.57 0.02 -10.54
CA GLU A 694 -30.00 0.21 -10.40
C GLU A 694 -30.76 -1.12 -10.21
N ASP A 695 -30.26 -2.20 -10.84
CA ASP A 695 -30.90 -3.51 -10.82
C ASP A 695 -30.36 -4.38 -9.68
N PRO A 696 -31.20 -4.72 -8.68
CA PRO A 696 -30.79 -5.59 -7.57
C PRO A 696 -30.38 -7.01 -8.00
N ALA A 697 -30.79 -7.46 -9.18
CA ALA A 697 -30.34 -8.76 -9.70
C ALA A 697 -28.84 -8.78 -10.06
N THR A 698 -28.25 -7.64 -10.32
CA THR A 698 -26.87 -7.50 -10.79
C THR A 698 -25.98 -6.63 -9.89
N SER A 699 -26.54 -6.07 -8.81
CA SER A 699 -25.86 -5.17 -7.89
C SER A 699 -26.23 -5.45 -6.42
N VAL A 700 -25.41 -4.96 -5.50
CA VAL A 700 -25.64 -5.08 -4.04
C VAL A 700 -26.25 -3.80 -3.47
N VAL A 701 -25.82 -2.64 -3.98
CA VAL A 701 -26.29 -1.34 -3.50
C VAL A 701 -26.86 -0.51 -4.64
N ASP A 702 -27.81 0.36 -4.30
CA ASP A 702 -28.40 1.36 -5.19
C ASP A 702 -27.41 2.53 -5.51
N PRO A 703 -27.76 3.47 -6.41
CA PRO A 703 -26.93 4.65 -6.72
C PRO A 703 -26.68 5.58 -5.52
N GLY A 704 -27.47 5.46 -4.45
CA GLY A 704 -27.28 6.15 -3.16
C GLY A 704 -26.49 5.33 -2.15
N LEU A 705 -25.92 4.21 -2.57
CA LEU A 705 -25.10 3.27 -1.80
C LEU A 705 -25.86 2.52 -0.67
N GLN A 706 -27.20 2.50 -0.70
CA GLN A 706 -28.02 1.70 0.19
C GLN A 706 -28.11 0.26 -0.33
N VAL A 707 -28.00 -0.72 0.56
CA VAL A 707 -28.19 -2.15 0.25
C VAL A 707 -29.64 -2.38 -0.21
N HIS A 708 -29.82 -3.01 -1.38
CA HIS A 708 -31.14 -3.15 -2.01
C HIS A 708 -32.18 -3.86 -1.13
N ASP A 709 -31.80 -4.96 -0.50
CA ASP A 709 -32.71 -5.81 0.29
C ASP A 709 -32.70 -5.51 1.79
N THR A 710 -31.92 -4.53 2.24
CA THR A 710 -31.79 -4.18 3.67
C THR A 710 -31.85 -2.65 3.84
N PRO A 711 -33.07 -2.06 3.87
CA PRO A 711 -33.19 -0.62 4.03
C PRO A 711 -32.53 -0.10 5.31
N GLY A 712 -31.86 1.07 5.22
CA GLY A 712 -31.11 1.64 6.34
C GLY A 712 -29.68 1.08 6.48
N LEU A 713 -29.28 0.09 5.67
CA LEU A 713 -27.91 -0.39 5.58
C LEU A 713 -27.23 0.19 4.34
N TYR A 714 -26.02 0.75 4.52
CA TYR A 714 -25.24 1.36 3.45
C TYR A 714 -23.83 0.76 3.39
N VAL A 715 -23.24 0.72 2.20
CA VAL A 715 -21.84 0.32 2.01
C VAL A 715 -21.08 1.46 1.35
N PHE A 716 -20.05 1.97 2.03
CA PHE A 716 -19.21 3.06 1.54
C PHE A 716 -17.79 2.58 1.24
N GLY A 717 -17.16 3.17 0.21
CA GLY A 717 -15.79 2.90 -0.18
C GLY A 717 -15.64 2.09 -1.46
N GLY A 718 -14.46 1.48 -1.65
CA GLY A 718 -14.11 0.78 -2.90
C GLY A 718 -14.95 -0.45 -3.23
N ALA A 719 -15.59 -1.04 -2.22
CA ALA A 719 -16.46 -2.20 -2.41
C ALA A 719 -17.60 -1.97 -3.41
N VAL A 720 -18.09 -0.72 -3.54
CA VAL A 720 -19.24 -0.39 -4.40
C VAL A 720 -18.86 -0.13 -5.86
N PHE A 721 -17.59 -0.11 -6.22
CA PHE A 721 -17.15 0.24 -7.57
C PHE A 721 -17.52 -0.83 -8.59
N PRO A 722 -18.20 -0.46 -9.70
CA PRO A 722 -18.46 -1.35 -10.83
C PRO A 722 -17.22 -1.73 -11.64
N THR A 723 -16.21 -0.83 -11.69
CA THR A 723 -15.01 -0.94 -12.52
C THR A 723 -13.77 -0.43 -11.77
N CYS A 724 -12.58 -0.93 -12.15
CA CYS A 724 -11.30 -0.52 -11.57
C CYS A 724 -10.42 0.13 -12.63
N HIS A 725 -10.28 1.44 -12.56
CA HIS A 725 -9.57 2.25 -13.56
C HIS A 725 -8.10 2.48 -13.21
N GLY A 726 -7.28 2.83 -14.22
CA GLY A 726 -5.85 3.11 -14.13
C GLY A 726 -5.46 4.32 -13.27
N VAL A 727 -6.36 4.81 -12.42
CA VAL A 727 -6.14 5.94 -11.51
C VAL A 727 -6.30 5.52 -10.04
N ASN A 728 -5.80 6.34 -9.13
CA ASN A 728 -5.95 6.11 -7.69
C ASN A 728 -7.41 6.30 -7.27
N PRO A 729 -8.08 5.32 -6.64
CA PRO A 729 -9.53 5.35 -6.46
C PRO A 729 -10.02 6.24 -5.31
N THR A 730 -9.15 6.67 -4.40
CA THR A 730 -9.52 7.30 -3.12
C THR A 730 -10.35 8.58 -3.31
N LEU A 731 -9.99 9.43 -4.29
CA LEU A 731 -10.72 10.67 -4.55
C LEU A 731 -12.17 10.38 -5.01
N THR A 732 -12.34 9.40 -5.89
CA THR A 732 -13.67 8.96 -6.36
C THR A 732 -14.49 8.31 -5.24
N MET A 733 -13.84 7.51 -4.36
CA MET A 733 -14.51 6.97 -3.17
C MET A 733 -15.06 8.08 -2.27
N TRP A 734 -14.25 9.10 -1.99
CA TRP A 734 -14.69 10.23 -1.16
C TRP A 734 -15.80 11.04 -1.80
N ALA A 735 -15.71 11.34 -3.09
CA ALA A 735 -16.76 12.04 -3.83
C ALA A 735 -18.10 11.30 -3.77
N LEU A 736 -18.10 10.00 -4.03
CA LEU A 736 -19.28 9.13 -3.93
C LEU A 736 -19.86 9.10 -2.52
N CYS A 737 -18.99 8.91 -1.50
CA CYS A 737 -19.44 8.76 -0.11
C CYS A 737 -20.03 10.07 0.44
N ILE A 738 -19.45 11.24 0.12
CA ILE A 738 -19.99 12.53 0.53
C ILE A 738 -21.35 12.78 -0.15
N ARG A 739 -21.46 12.50 -1.46
CA ARG A 739 -22.74 12.58 -2.19
C ARG A 739 -23.81 11.72 -1.54
N ALA A 740 -23.49 10.46 -1.25
CA ALA A 740 -24.43 9.53 -0.63
C ALA A 740 -24.80 9.93 0.82
N ALA A 741 -23.84 10.49 1.58
CA ALA A 741 -24.10 10.99 2.93
C ALA A 741 -25.04 12.20 2.92
N GLU A 742 -24.90 13.14 1.98
CA GLU A 742 -25.82 14.27 1.83
C GLU A 742 -27.23 13.81 1.44
N GLN A 743 -27.36 12.89 0.49
CA GLN A 743 -28.65 12.29 0.14
C GLN A 743 -29.29 11.55 1.34
N LEU A 744 -28.49 10.86 2.16
CA LEU A 744 -28.97 10.25 3.39
C LEU A 744 -29.49 11.30 4.38
N VAL A 745 -28.79 12.41 4.57
CA VAL A 745 -29.24 13.52 5.43
C VAL A 745 -30.59 14.05 4.96
N GLU A 746 -30.79 14.27 3.65
CA GLU A 746 -32.06 14.71 3.08
C GLU A 746 -33.19 13.71 3.36
N ARG A 747 -32.94 12.42 3.14
CA ARG A 747 -33.91 11.34 3.44
C ARG A 747 -34.30 11.30 4.93
N LEU A 748 -33.33 11.44 5.84
CA LEU A 748 -33.60 11.40 7.28
C LEU A 748 -34.30 12.66 7.83
N ARG A 749 -34.22 13.78 7.11
CA ARG A 749 -34.94 15.02 7.46
C ARG A 749 -36.34 15.08 6.85
N GLY A 750 -36.56 14.41 5.72
CA GLY A 750 -37.86 14.42 5.00
C GLY A 750 -38.84 13.33 5.46
N GLY A 751 -38.40 12.36 6.24
CA GLY A 751 -39.20 11.30 6.86
C GLY A 751 -39.19 11.40 8.39
#